data_0891582dea0839af62e60fcfe71c614b
#
_entry.id   0891582dea0839af62e60fcfe71c614b
#
_cell.length_a   1.000
_cell.length_b   1.000
_cell.length_c   1.000
_cell.angle_alpha   90.00
_cell.angle_beta   90.00
_cell.angle_gamma   90.00
#
_symmetry.space_group_name_H-M   'P 1'
#
loop_
_entity.id
_entity.type
_entity.pdbx_description
1 polymer ?
#
loop_
_entity_poly.entity_id
_entity_poly.type
_entity_poly.pdbx_seq_one_letter_code
_entity_poly.pdbx_strand_id
1 'polypeptide(L)'
;MGMEDKTVTIKGNKVQIELRADQKTLDEVVVTGYGVQKKASFTGAASLLNGSQIEKKSDANFVKALEGNVSGVQMNNSSGQPGTWGAIYVRGRGSLNSGTQPLYVIDGMPVSSDTDGMSATANNNIDPMASINPEDIENVTVLKDAAATAIYGSRASNGVIVITTKKGSEGKLNINLDIKQGFSYMGNNNMDYANAEETMNLFAKGWVAAGRAADFETAKAKLTKSYGWDGTSSYDWMDAVTRNGYYQDYNISAQGKTGNTGFYISAGYLDTKGIVLGSDYKRYSGRANVESKVGRFTVGANTNYAYAVKNGFSQSISGSMSNTTVAAISFMNPFRPFYNEDGTYYGTPFGESGYYNPLALTDKELGDINESKNETLNLNPYVQIDIWNGIYYRTNFGANISNYREYQYWSALYNPQGIDYNGLGQQYNSRTTTLTWNNIIGWNKTFNDVHNLSAMIGQEMQKKSYYYEYMNGMDFPFASSGMRDLSTVGSWGDSEFYKKEARLASYFADVHYSYQDKYYASASYRRDGSSVFGADNRWGDFWSVGAKWRLSGESFLKDNPIITNATLRASYGTVGNQDIDWYAARGFYKAGLNYNQMVGIAPESVSNNKLTWETSKKFDVGFDLSFINRIHLSLDYYNETTSDALMEMPLSMTTGLTSTYQNIGKIRNQGIEVDLKATIMHNKDLDWNAYANLTWNKNEVLKLASGDPIYPTNYNVVMEGKPYNSFYLKEYAGVDRETGKPLWYKGETGTETTSNYNEATERVLGSPDPKVFGGFGTSFAWKGLDASLSFNYRLGAKVYDSGAPFTGWGMANRTPLKEWANNSWTEDNKDAKYPQYIYGDPNGATKASSRFLYSGNYLRLSNISVGYTLPSAITRKALMQKVRIYVSADNLYTWTASDFVGYSPETYANGIIAWQYPNVATFVGGIQITF
;
A
#
# COMPACT_ATOMS: atom_id res chain seq x y z
N MET A 1 27.40 29.16 -5.29
CA MET A 1 26.90 28.80 -3.96
C MET A 1 27.27 27.35 -3.73
N GLY A 2 27.48 26.94 -2.48
CA GLY A 2 27.96 25.56 -2.17
C GLY A 2 29.48 25.47 -1.96
N MET A 3 30.18 26.59 -1.85
CA MET A 3 31.58 26.63 -1.50
C MET A 3 31.76 27.52 -0.26
N GLU A 4 32.72 27.16 0.62
CA GLU A 4 33.06 27.96 1.78
C GLU A 4 33.62 29.33 1.36
N ASP A 5 33.25 30.39 2.05
CA ASP A 5 33.84 31.72 1.85
C ASP A 5 35.31 31.69 2.25
N LYS A 6 36.20 32.04 1.32
CA LYS A 6 37.64 32.08 1.56
C LYS A 6 38.18 33.45 1.28
N THR A 7 38.67 34.12 2.28
CA THR A 7 39.37 35.41 2.13
C THR A 7 40.85 35.13 1.84
N VAL A 8 41.35 35.61 0.73
CA VAL A 8 42.75 35.42 0.31
C VAL A 8 43.39 36.77 0.12
N THR A 9 44.49 37.05 0.81
CA THR A 9 45.30 38.25 0.60
C THR A 9 46.12 38.09 -0.68
N ILE A 10 45.92 38.98 -1.63
CA ILE A 10 46.63 38.97 -2.92
C ILE A 10 48.08 39.42 -2.72
N LYS A 11 49.03 38.51 -2.96
CA LYS A 11 50.49 38.76 -2.88
C LYS A 11 51.22 38.57 -4.21
N GLY A 12 50.60 38.91 -5.34
CA GLY A 12 51.19 38.79 -6.67
C GLY A 12 50.18 38.85 -7.82
N ASN A 13 50.63 38.78 -9.07
CA ASN A 13 49.78 38.93 -10.27
C ASN A 13 48.98 37.67 -10.64
N LYS A 14 49.15 36.54 -9.93
CA LYS A 14 48.37 35.29 -10.11
C LYS A 14 47.99 34.77 -8.72
N VAL A 15 46.72 34.58 -8.51
CA VAL A 15 46.16 33.95 -7.29
C VAL A 15 45.37 32.72 -7.70
N GLN A 16 45.81 31.57 -7.21
CA GLN A 16 45.05 30.33 -7.33
C GLN A 16 44.25 30.15 -6.04
N ILE A 17 42.93 30.15 -6.14
CA ILE A 17 42.06 30.01 -5.01
C ILE A 17 41.42 28.62 -5.13
N GLU A 18 41.72 27.75 -4.18
CA GLU A 18 41.06 26.48 -4.01
C GLU A 18 39.92 26.67 -3.01
N LEU A 19 38.70 26.64 -3.51
CA LEU A 19 37.50 26.71 -2.70
C LEU A 19 37.14 25.28 -2.21
N ARG A 20 36.82 25.16 -0.96
CA ARG A 20 36.24 23.91 -0.42
C ARG A 20 34.74 23.97 -0.58
N ALA A 21 34.11 22.81 -0.89
CA ALA A 21 32.67 22.70 -0.86
C ALA A 21 32.19 23.09 0.56
N ASP A 22 31.24 24.01 0.62
CA ASP A 22 30.58 24.35 1.88
C ASP A 22 29.83 23.08 2.35
N GLN A 23 30.34 22.49 3.41
CA GLN A 23 29.71 21.33 4.07
C GLN A 23 28.51 21.71 4.94
N LYS A 24 28.00 22.96 4.84
CA LYS A 24 26.65 23.18 5.33
C LYS A 24 25.75 22.22 4.54
N THR A 25 25.37 21.14 5.18
CA THR A 25 24.23 20.30 4.79
C THR A 25 23.19 21.27 4.29
N LEU A 26 22.81 21.15 3.01
CA LEU A 26 21.63 21.84 2.48
C LEU A 26 20.56 21.68 3.55
N ASP A 27 20.14 22.80 4.15
CA ASP A 27 19.19 22.77 5.27
C ASP A 27 18.01 21.91 4.81
N GLU A 28 17.91 20.66 5.31
CA GLU A 28 16.77 19.78 5.00
C GLU A 28 15.51 20.58 5.30
N VAL A 29 14.63 20.71 4.32
CA VAL A 29 13.37 21.43 4.49
C VAL A 29 12.22 20.45 4.64
N VAL A 30 11.38 20.70 5.60
CA VAL A 30 10.09 20.03 5.74
C VAL A 30 9.06 20.85 4.99
N VAL A 31 8.47 20.26 3.97
CA VAL A 31 7.38 20.87 3.23
C VAL A 31 6.08 20.51 3.95
N THR A 32 5.41 21.52 4.47
CA THR A 32 4.02 21.43 4.92
C THR A 32 3.12 21.94 3.81
N GLY A 33 1.88 21.52 3.71
CA GLY A 33 1.01 21.89 2.57
C GLY A 33 0.81 23.39 2.33
N TYR A 34 1.10 24.21 3.33
CA TYR A 34 0.90 25.66 3.25
C TYR A 34 2.21 26.46 3.38
N GLY A 35 3.34 25.78 3.61
CA GLY A 35 4.64 26.44 3.78
C GLY A 35 5.82 25.49 3.72
N VAL A 36 7.01 26.07 3.65
CA VAL A 36 8.29 25.36 3.70
C VAL A 36 9.04 25.82 4.94
N GLN A 37 9.47 24.88 5.78
CA GLN A 37 10.22 25.18 6.99
C GLN A 37 11.56 24.43 6.99
N LYS A 38 12.58 25.02 7.57
CA LYS A 38 13.82 24.28 7.81
C LYS A 38 13.55 23.18 8.83
N LYS A 39 14.02 21.99 8.59
CA LYS A 39 13.93 20.85 9.54
C LYS A 39 14.50 21.21 10.90
N ALA A 40 15.53 22.03 10.92
CA ALA A 40 16.14 22.55 12.14
C ALA A 40 15.15 23.33 13.03
N SER A 41 14.22 24.09 12.43
CA SER A 41 13.19 24.87 13.16
C SER A 41 11.86 24.18 13.32
N PHE A 42 11.65 23.03 12.68
CA PHE A 42 10.42 22.28 12.73
C PHE A 42 10.29 21.55 14.09
N THR A 43 9.15 21.72 14.77
CA THR A 43 8.90 21.17 16.12
C THR A 43 8.25 19.79 16.12
N GLY A 44 7.66 19.39 14.99
CA GLY A 44 6.95 18.12 14.85
C GLY A 44 7.83 16.95 14.40
N ALA A 45 7.23 15.75 14.36
CA ALA A 45 7.84 14.53 13.84
C ALA A 45 7.59 14.43 12.33
N ALA A 46 8.66 14.50 11.54
CA ALA A 46 8.61 14.34 10.09
C ALA A 46 9.78 13.53 9.56
N SER A 47 9.51 12.61 8.63
CA SER A 47 10.54 11.87 7.91
C SER A 47 10.57 12.30 6.45
N LEU A 48 11.78 12.47 5.90
CA LEU A 48 12.01 12.90 4.52
C LEU A 48 12.66 11.78 3.72
N LEU A 49 12.12 11.50 2.54
CA LEU A 49 12.71 10.62 1.52
C LEU A 49 12.98 11.43 0.26
N ASN A 50 14.22 11.44 -0.21
CA ASN A 50 14.62 12.17 -1.40
C ASN A 50 14.21 11.42 -2.68
N GLY A 51 13.91 12.16 -3.75
CA GLY A 51 13.55 11.61 -5.06
C GLY A 51 14.57 10.61 -5.59
N SER A 52 15.87 10.88 -5.40
CA SER A 52 16.95 9.97 -5.83
C SER A 52 16.94 8.60 -5.17
N GLN A 53 16.30 8.44 -4.00
CA GLN A 53 16.09 7.15 -3.35
C GLN A 53 14.86 6.43 -3.93
N ILE A 54 13.85 7.20 -4.36
CA ILE A 54 12.64 6.70 -5.00
C ILE A 54 12.95 6.18 -6.41
N GLU A 55 13.73 6.92 -7.19
CA GLU A 55 14.14 6.59 -8.57
C GLU A 55 14.92 5.28 -8.70
N LYS A 56 15.57 4.82 -7.60
CA LYS A 56 16.32 3.56 -7.58
C LYS A 56 15.45 2.31 -7.62
N LYS A 57 14.18 2.42 -7.23
CA LYS A 57 13.24 1.30 -7.27
C LYS A 57 12.53 1.23 -8.62
N SER A 58 12.37 0.02 -9.12
CA SER A 58 11.73 -0.27 -10.40
C SER A 58 10.27 -0.66 -10.18
N ASP A 59 9.49 0.21 -9.53
CA ASP A 59 8.06 0.00 -9.27
C ASP A 59 7.24 1.14 -9.87
N ALA A 60 6.04 0.81 -10.33
CA ALA A 60 5.09 1.79 -10.85
C ALA A 60 4.65 2.80 -9.79
N ASN A 61 4.68 2.39 -8.50
CA ASN A 61 4.21 3.18 -7.38
C ASN A 61 5.36 3.60 -6.45
N PHE A 62 5.59 4.91 -6.34
CA PHE A 62 6.61 5.47 -5.46
C PHE A 62 6.37 5.18 -3.97
N VAL A 63 5.11 4.92 -3.56
CA VAL A 63 4.74 4.64 -2.16
C VAL A 63 5.50 3.44 -1.61
N LYS A 64 5.79 2.44 -2.44
CA LYS A 64 6.61 1.27 -2.07
C LYS A 64 8.05 1.64 -1.68
N ALA A 65 8.54 2.79 -2.11
CA ALA A 65 9.85 3.27 -1.69
C ALA A 65 9.87 3.77 -0.23
N LEU A 66 8.72 4.04 0.38
CA LEU A 66 8.65 4.45 1.79
C LEU A 66 8.90 3.27 2.73
N GLU A 67 8.54 2.04 2.31
CA GLU A 67 8.72 0.85 3.12
C GLU A 67 10.20 0.57 3.40
N GLY A 68 10.54 0.42 4.69
CA GLY A 68 11.91 0.18 5.14
C GLY A 68 12.84 1.41 5.07
N ASN A 69 12.42 2.53 4.44
CA ASN A 69 13.18 3.77 4.39
C ASN A 69 12.66 4.84 5.37
N VAL A 70 11.42 4.72 5.83
CA VAL A 70 10.76 5.68 6.71
C VAL A 70 10.22 4.95 7.93
N SER A 71 10.66 5.35 9.13
CA SER A 71 10.12 4.82 10.40
C SER A 71 8.63 5.17 10.54
N GLY A 72 7.88 4.33 11.26
CA GLY A 72 6.44 4.52 11.48
C GLY A 72 5.56 4.23 10.28
N VAL A 73 6.12 3.96 9.10
CA VAL A 73 5.36 3.64 7.89
C VAL A 73 5.33 2.14 7.66
N GLN A 74 4.14 1.57 7.70
CA GLN A 74 3.86 0.18 7.36
C GLN A 74 3.11 0.13 6.04
N MET A 75 3.52 -0.75 5.15
CA MET A 75 2.82 -1.01 3.89
C MET A 75 2.34 -2.46 3.86
N ASN A 76 1.10 -2.67 3.48
CA ASN A 76 0.54 -4.01 3.25
C ASN A 76 0.29 -4.17 1.74
N ASN A 77 1.20 -4.86 1.08
CA ASN A 77 1.09 -5.17 -0.34
C ASN A 77 0.78 -6.66 -0.53
N SER A 78 -0.45 -6.97 -0.80
CA SER A 78 -0.94 -8.35 -0.91
C SER A 78 -0.75 -8.97 -2.30
N SER A 79 -0.23 -8.23 -3.27
CA SER A 79 -0.16 -8.66 -4.66
C SER A 79 1.13 -8.25 -5.35
N GLY A 80 1.72 -9.19 -6.09
CA GLY A 80 2.80 -8.91 -7.04
C GLY A 80 2.33 -8.37 -8.40
N GLN A 81 1.02 -8.21 -8.63
CA GLN A 81 0.51 -7.68 -9.90
C GLN A 81 0.99 -6.24 -10.14
N PRO A 82 1.42 -5.91 -11.36
CA PRO A 82 1.81 -4.55 -11.70
C PRO A 82 0.68 -3.53 -11.49
N GLY A 83 0.99 -2.36 -10.92
CA GLY A 83 0.05 -1.25 -10.73
C GLY A 83 -1.04 -1.48 -9.68
N THR A 84 -0.95 -2.53 -8.87
CA THR A 84 -1.95 -2.86 -7.84
C THR A 84 -1.77 -1.98 -6.61
N TRP A 85 -2.92 -1.59 -6.04
CA TRP A 85 -3.01 -0.83 -4.80
C TRP A 85 -2.47 -1.61 -3.60
N GLY A 86 -1.80 -0.88 -2.68
CA GLY A 86 -1.34 -1.38 -1.39
C GLY A 86 -1.78 -0.46 -0.26
N ALA A 87 -2.25 -1.02 0.85
CA ALA A 87 -2.60 -0.23 2.02
C ALA A 87 -1.36 0.29 2.74
N ILE A 88 -1.36 1.58 3.10
CA ILE A 88 -0.30 2.22 3.87
C ILE A 88 -0.85 2.74 5.19
N TYR A 89 -0.09 2.57 6.26
CA TYR A 89 -0.41 3.04 7.60
C TYR A 89 0.75 3.81 8.18
N VAL A 90 0.45 4.96 8.79
CA VAL A 90 1.41 5.75 9.56
C VAL A 90 1.10 5.55 11.05
N ARG A 91 2.04 4.93 11.79
CA ARG A 91 1.91 4.60 13.23
C ARG A 91 0.73 3.67 13.55
N GLY A 92 0.36 2.79 12.61
CA GLY A 92 -0.71 1.83 12.76
C GLY A 92 -2.08 2.33 12.30
N ARG A 93 -3.13 1.64 12.69
CA ARG A 93 -4.52 1.95 12.29
C ARG A 93 -5.17 2.88 13.29
N GLY A 94 -5.62 4.04 12.84
CA GLY A 94 -6.20 5.09 13.68
C GLY A 94 -7.71 5.04 13.86
N SER A 95 -8.44 4.15 13.14
CA SER A 95 -9.90 4.06 13.20
C SER A 95 -10.38 2.61 13.22
N LEU A 96 -11.64 2.42 13.64
CA LEU A 96 -12.35 1.14 13.65
C LEU A 96 -13.13 0.89 12.35
N ASN A 97 -13.91 1.88 11.88
CA ASN A 97 -14.77 1.77 10.69
C ASN A 97 -14.59 2.92 9.68
N SER A 98 -13.84 3.96 10.04
CA SER A 98 -13.50 5.05 9.11
C SER A 98 -12.24 4.72 8.32
N GLY A 99 -11.95 5.50 7.27
CA GLY A 99 -10.72 5.37 6.50
C GLY A 99 -9.47 5.44 7.36
N THR A 100 -8.50 4.58 7.07
CA THR A 100 -7.24 4.44 7.80
C THR A 100 -6.02 4.84 6.97
N GLN A 101 -6.24 5.29 5.73
CA GLN A 101 -5.17 5.74 4.83
C GLN A 101 -4.72 7.16 5.18
N PRO A 102 -3.42 7.49 5.02
CA PRO A 102 -2.94 8.85 5.19
C PRO A 102 -3.47 9.78 4.10
N LEU A 103 -3.54 11.07 4.40
CA LEU A 103 -3.82 12.11 3.41
C LEU A 103 -2.62 12.30 2.48
N TYR A 104 -2.85 12.28 1.18
CA TYR A 104 -1.83 12.67 0.20
C TYR A 104 -1.98 14.13 -0.19
N VAL A 105 -0.85 14.83 -0.23
CA VAL A 105 -0.78 16.25 -0.64
C VAL A 105 0.30 16.39 -1.69
N ILE A 106 -0.06 16.85 -2.89
CA ILE A 106 0.89 17.07 -4.00
C ILE A 106 1.02 18.56 -4.24
N ASP A 107 2.24 19.08 -4.13
CA ASP A 107 2.56 20.51 -4.32
C ASP A 107 1.61 21.45 -3.55
N GLY A 108 1.24 21.06 -2.33
CA GLY A 108 0.37 21.82 -1.42
C GLY A 108 -1.13 21.58 -1.59
N MET A 109 -1.56 20.72 -2.52
CA MET A 109 -2.97 20.41 -2.71
C MET A 109 -3.31 18.97 -2.32
N PRO A 110 -4.35 18.78 -1.48
CA PRO A 110 -4.85 17.45 -1.16
C PRO A 110 -5.39 16.74 -2.38
N VAL A 111 -5.01 15.48 -2.56
CA VAL A 111 -5.49 14.61 -3.63
C VAL A 111 -6.19 13.39 -3.04
N SER A 112 -7.16 12.86 -3.78
CA SER A 112 -7.87 11.66 -3.37
C SER A 112 -7.02 10.42 -3.65
N SER A 113 -6.94 9.53 -2.66
CA SER A 113 -6.41 8.17 -2.79
C SER A 113 -7.53 7.14 -2.79
N ASP A 114 -8.78 7.57 -2.92
CA ASP A 114 -9.94 6.70 -2.82
C ASP A 114 -9.97 5.71 -3.99
N THR A 115 -10.35 4.49 -3.66
CA THR A 115 -10.66 3.42 -4.60
C THR A 115 -12.16 3.26 -4.81
N ASP A 116 -12.94 4.27 -4.42
CA ASP A 116 -14.38 4.30 -4.60
C ASP A 116 -14.76 4.10 -6.08
N GLY A 117 -15.75 3.25 -6.33
CA GLY A 117 -16.23 2.92 -7.68
C GLY A 117 -15.36 1.96 -8.45
N MET A 118 -14.33 1.42 -7.85
CA MET A 118 -13.63 0.25 -8.36
C MET A 118 -14.34 -1.01 -7.86
N SER A 119 -14.19 -2.13 -8.56
CA SER A 119 -14.81 -3.39 -8.15
C SER A 119 -14.32 -3.81 -6.78
N ALA A 120 -15.23 -3.87 -5.80
CA ALA A 120 -14.90 -4.33 -4.44
C ALA A 120 -14.46 -5.81 -4.39
N THR A 121 -14.91 -6.59 -5.36
CA THR A 121 -14.61 -8.04 -5.43
C THR A 121 -13.28 -8.36 -6.07
N ALA A 122 -12.71 -7.42 -6.82
CA ALA A 122 -11.52 -7.68 -7.62
C ALA A 122 -10.23 -7.72 -6.80
N ASN A 123 -10.13 -7.07 -5.63
CA ASN A 123 -8.88 -6.92 -4.85
C ASN A 123 -7.63 -6.68 -5.71
N ASN A 124 -7.84 -6.08 -6.87
CA ASN A 124 -6.88 -5.87 -7.94
C ASN A 124 -6.95 -4.42 -8.43
N ASN A 125 -7.47 -3.53 -7.61
CA ASN A 125 -7.70 -2.14 -7.97
C ASN A 125 -6.39 -1.47 -8.41
N ILE A 126 -6.50 -0.62 -9.42
CA ILE A 126 -5.39 0.23 -9.83
C ILE A 126 -5.09 1.24 -8.71
N ASP A 127 -3.81 1.42 -8.40
CA ASP A 127 -3.41 2.36 -7.36
C ASP A 127 -3.55 3.81 -7.88
N PRO A 128 -4.34 4.68 -7.24
CA PRO A 128 -4.44 6.09 -7.64
C PRO A 128 -3.07 6.80 -7.61
N MET A 129 -2.19 6.43 -6.67
CA MET A 129 -0.85 7.01 -6.56
C MET A 129 0.12 6.52 -7.65
N ALA A 130 -0.16 5.39 -8.31
CA ALA A 130 0.59 4.94 -9.48
C ALA A 130 0.42 5.87 -10.70
N SER A 131 -0.51 6.83 -10.66
CA SER A 131 -0.63 7.91 -11.66
C SER A 131 0.51 8.93 -11.60
N ILE A 132 1.26 8.99 -10.49
CA ILE A 132 2.39 9.89 -10.30
C ILE A 132 3.66 9.20 -10.81
N ASN A 133 4.38 9.86 -11.70
CA ASN A 133 5.67 9.36 -12.16
C ASN A 133 6.73 9.55 -11.05
N PRO A 134 7.37 8.47 -10.55
CA PRO A 134 8.43 8.58 -9.55
C PRO A 134 9.58 9.52 -9.95
N GLU A 135 9.89 9.60 -11.25
CA GLU A 135 10.94 10.47 -11.80
C GLU A 135 10.62 11.97 -11.68
N ASP A 136 9.36 12.35 -11.46
CA ASP A 136 8.96 13.74 -11.26
C ASP A 136 9.04 14.19 -9.79
N ILE A 137 9.31 13.29 -8.85
CA ILE A 137 9.32 13.57 -7.43
C ILE A 137 10.68 14.13 -7.00
N GLU A 138 10.67 15.26 -6.32
CA GLU A 138 11.86 15.86 -5.68
C GLU A 138 12.07 15.27 -4.29
N ASN A 139 11.00 15.21 -3.49
CA ASN A 139 11.01 14.58 -2.18
C ASN A 139 9.60 14.18 -1.73
N VAL A 140 9.56 13.25 -0.78
CA VAL A 140 8.35 12.85 -0.06
C VAL A 140 8.58 13.08 1.43
N THR A 141 7.69 13.83 2.07
CA THR A 141 7.71 14.10 3.50
C THR A 141 6.52 13.39 4.16
N VAL A 142 6.78 12.56 5.16
CA VAL A 142 5.74 11.92 5.96
C VAL A 142 5.61 12.66 7.28
N LEU A 143 4.45 13.27 7.52
CA LEU A 143 4.08 14.00 8.73
C LEU A 143 3.30 13.07 9.65
N LYS A 144 3.74 12.91 10.91
CA LYS A 144 3.27 11.83 11.78
C LYS A 144 2.53 12.31 13.02
N ASP A 145 2.99 13.38 13.67
CA ASP A 145 2.46 13.90 14.93
C ASP A 145 1.46 15.05 14.76
N ALA A 146 0.90 15.53 15.87
CA ALA A 146 -0.09 16.60 15.84
C ALA A 146 0.51 17.95 15.36
N ALA A 147 1.73 18.32 15.78
CA ALA A 147 2.35 19.57 15.38
C ALA A 147 2.59 19.67 13.86
N ALA A 148 2.82 18.52 13.23
CA ALA A 148 2.98 18.42 11.78
C ALA A 148 1.64 18.35 11.03
N THR A 149 0.60 17.74 11.61
CA THR A 149 -0.62 17.33 10.90
C THR A 149 -1.86 18.16 11.22
N ALA A 150 -1.93 18.86 12.37
CA ALA A 150 -3.16 19.57 12.79
C ALA A 150 -3.58 20.69 11.82
N ILE A 151 -2.65 21.26 11.07
CA ILE A 151 -2.97 22.25 10.04
C ILE A 151 -3.83 21.68 8.89
N TYR A 152 -3.84 20.35 8.70
CA TYR A 152 -4.71 19.65 7.76
C TYR A 152 -6.04 19.19 8.39
N GLY A 153 -6.18 19.36 9.72
CA GLY A 153 -7.42 19.21 10.48
C GLY A 153 -8.04 17.84 10.40
N SER A 154 -9.25 17.81 9.88
CA SER A 154 -10.16 16.67 9.82
C SER A 154 -9.76 15.54 8.85
N ARG A 155 -8.65 15.65 8.16
CA ARG A 155 -8.19 14.65 7.18
C ARG A 155 -6.85 14.04 7.57
N ALA A 156 -6.32 14.37 8.75
CA ALA A 156 -4.93 14.12 9.11
C ALA A 156 -4.72 13.16 10.28
N SER A 157 -5.79 12.49 10.76
CA SER A 157 -5.69 11.52 11.86
C SER A 157 -4.73 10.38 11.55
N ASN A 158 -4.69 9.93 10.30
CA ASN A 158 -3.87 8.81 9.85
C ASN A 158 -2.49 9.24 9.30
N GLY A 159 -2.05 10.50 9.60
CA GLY A 159 -0.82 11.07 9.04
C GLY A 159 -1.03 11.73 7.68
N VAL A 160 0.02 12.41 7.19
CA VAL A 160 0.00 13.10 5.90
C VAL A 160 1.27 12.78 5.12
N ILE A 161 1.13 12.42 3.85
CA ILE A 161 2.22 12.20 2.92
C ILE A 161 2.26 13.37 1.95
N VAL A 162 3.26 14.23 2.10
CA VAL A 162 3.45 15.42 1.27
C VAL A 162 4.46 15.10 0.19
N ILE A 163 4.04 15.22 -1.06
CA ILE A 163 4.84 14.98 -2.26
C ILE A 163 5.19 16.33 -2.87
N THR A 164 6.48 16.61 -2.95
CA THR A 164 7.01 17.78 -3.65
C THR A 164 7.56 17.33 -4.98
N THR A 165 7.14 17.98 -6.05
CA THR A 165 7.61 17.63 -7.38
C THR A 165 8.71 18.56 -7.85
N LYS A 166 9.53 18.09 -8.80
CA LYS A 166 10.65 18.84 -9.38
C LYS A 166 10.18 20.17 -9.99
N LYS A 167 10.96 21.22 -9.78
CA LYS A 167 10.71 22.59 -10.26
C LYS A 167 11.89 23.09 -11.08
N GLY A 168 11.70 24.21 -11.76
CA GLY A 168 12.80 24.86 -12.47
C GLY A 168 13.89 25.33 -11.52
N SER A 169 15.11 24.86 -11.73
CA SER A 169 16.30 25.23 -10.95
C SER A 169 17.10 26.35 -11.61
N GLU A 170 17.85 27.13 -10.82
CA GLU A 170 18.77 28.12 -11.36
C GLU A 170 19.89 27.44 -12.15
N GLY A 171 20.18 27.98 -13.34
CA GLY A 171 21.20 27.44 -14.24
C GLY A 171 20.75 27.38 -15.70
N LYS A 172 21.56 26.74 -16.52
CA LYS A 172 21.24 26.47 -17.93
C LYS A 172 20.14 25.44 -18.03
N LEU A 173 19.45 25.40 -19.15
CA LEU A 173 18.53 24.33 -19.51
C LEU A 173 19.21 22.96 -19.37
N ASN A 174 18.64 22.09 -18.57
CA ASN A 174 19.03 20.69 -18.42
C ASN A 174 17.93 19.80 -19.01
N ILE A 175 18.29 18.95 -19.95
CA ILE A 175 17.42 17.91 -20.48
C ILE A 175 17.91 16.58 -19.90
N ASN A 176 17.04 15.86 -19.25
CA ASN A 176 17.34 14.53 -18.72
C ASN A 176 16.55 13.48 -19.50
N LEU A 177 17.23 12.40 -19.84
CA LEU A 177 16.65 11.20 -20.44
C LEU A 177 17.00 10.01 -19.54
N ASP A 178 15.99 9.30 -19.05
CA ASP A 178 16.14 8.06 -18.29
C ASP A 178 15.48 6.92 -19.06
N ILE A 179 16.24 5.87 -19.32
CA ILE A 179 15.79 4.66 -20.02
C ILE A 179 16.06 3.49 -19.11
N LYS A 180 15.00 2.76 -18.74
CA LYS A 180 15.08 1.53 -17.95
C LYS A 180 14.45 0.38 -18.71
N GLN A 181 15.18 -0.72 -18.80
CA GLN A 181 14.67 -1.97 -19.36
C GLN A 181 15.05 -3.14 -18.47
N GLY A 182 14.14 -4.09 -18.32
CA GLY A 182 14.37 -5.20 -17.43
C GLY A 182 13.40 -6.34 -17.62
N PHE A 183 13.56 -7.34 -16.79
CA PHE A 183 12.67 -8.48 -16.69
C PHE A 183 12.33 -8.79 -15.24
N SER A 184 11.18 -9.40 -15.07
CA SER A 184 10.67 -9.84 -13.78
C SER A 184 10.42 -11.33 -13.79
N TYR A 185 10.67 -11.99 -12.67
CA TYR A 185 10.38 -13.42 -12.51
C TYR A 185 9.78 -13.67 -11.13
N MET A 186 9.22 -14.87 -10.94
CA MET A 186 8.66 -15.27 -9.64
C MET A 186 9.77 -15.27 -8.59
N GLY A 187 9.59 -14.45 -7.55
CA GLY A 187 10.45 -14.47 -6.39
C GLY A 187 10.40 -15.82 -5.66
N ASN A 188 11.28 -16.01 -4.69
CA ASN A 188 11.24 -17.21 -3.87
C ASN A 188 9.89 -17.32 -3.14
N ASN A 189 9.37 -18.53 -3.08
CA ASN A 189 8.14 -18.87 -2.37
C ASN A 189 8.27 -20.25 -1.74
N ASN A 190 7.32 -20.58 -0.86
CA ASN A 190 7.28 -21.85 -0.14
C ASN A 190 6.05 -22.70 -0.55
N MET A 191 5.49 -22.43 -1.74
CA MET A 191 4.41 -23.25 -2.33
C MET A 191 5.04 -24.28 -3.25
N ASP A 192 5.17 -25.52 -2.74
CA ASP A 192 5.68 -26.66 -3.50
C ASP A 192 4.54 -27.69 -3.65
N TYR A 193 4.00 -27.78 -4.87
CA TYR A 193 2.93 -28.72 -5.17
C TYR A 193 3.51 -30.10 -5.44
N ALA A 194 2.74 -31.13 -5.04
CA ALA A 194 3.08 -32.51 -5.33
C ALA A 194 2.99 -32.80 -6.84
N ASN A 195 3.92 -33.59 -7.35
CA ASN A 195 3.87 -34.09 -8.72
C ASN A 195 2.77 -35.15 -8.91
N ALA A 196 2.60 -35.64 -10.12
CA ALA A 196 1.54 -36.62 -10.46
C ALA A 196 1.63 -37.90 -9.64
N GLU A 197 2.82 -38.47 -9.48
CA GLU A 197 3.03 -39.70 -8.72
C GLU A 197 2.79 -39.46 -7.20
N GLU A 198 3.36 -38.40 -6.62
CA GLU A 198 3.16 -38.03 -5.21
C GLU A 198 1.67 -37.80 -4.91
N THR A 199 0.97 -37.10 -5.81
CA THR A 199 -0.48 -36.85 -5.71
C THR A 199 -1.27 -38.14 -5.77
N MET A 200 -0.98 -39.03 -6.74
CA MET A 200 -1.68 -40.29 -6.90
C MET A 200 -1.45 -41.22 -5.71
N ASN A 201 -0.22 -41.26 -5.20
CA ASN A 201 0.12 -42.03 -4.02
C ASN A 201 -0.63 -41.51 -2.77
N LEU A 202 -0.77 -40.21 -2.60
CA LEU A 202 -1.54 -39.64 -1.49
C LEU A 202 -3.02 -39.98 -1.60
N PHE A 203 -3.59 -39.85 -2.80
CA PHE A 203 -4.99 -40.21 -3.05
C PHE A 203 -5.26 -41.69 -2.81
N ALA A 204 -4.36 -42.59 -3.22
CA ALA A 204 -4.47 -44.01 -2.97
C ALA A 204 -4.48 -44.32 -1.46
N LYS A 205 -3.54 -43.73 -0.69
CA LYS A 205 -3.55 -43.81 0.78
C LYS A 205 -4.88 -43.32 1.37
N GLY A 206 -5.38 -42.16 0.88
CA GLY A 206 -6.66 -41.62 1.33
C GLY A 206 -7.87 -42.50 1.03
N TRP A 207 -7.88 -43.21 -0.09
CA TRP A 207 -8.95 -44.14 -0.44
C TRP A 207 -8.91 -45.40 0.44
N VAL A 208 -7.74 -45.94 0.72
CA VAL A 208 -7.58 -47.07 1.65
C VAL A 208 -8.04 -46.66 3.06
N ALA A 209 -7.62 -45.52 3.55
CA ALA A 209 -8.02 -44.99 4.86
C ALA A 209 -9.55 -44.76 4.96
N ALA A 210 -10.19 -44.40 3.83
CA ALA A 210 -11.62 -44.21 3.74
C ALA A 210 -12.40 -45.52 3.49
N GLY A 211 -11.74 -46.70 3.40
CA GLY A 211 -12.34 -47.97 3.13
C GLY A 211 -12.87 -48.19 1.70
N ARG A 212 -12.42 -47.34 0.73
CA ARG A 212 -12.84 -47.42 -0.69
C ARG A 212 -12.07 -48.43 -1.49
N ALA A 213 -10.94 -48.91 -0.99
CA ALA A 213 -10.11 -49.93 -1.58
C ALA A 213 -9.52 -50.81 -0.47
N ALA A 214 -9.25 -52.09 -0.77
CA ALA A 214 -8.74 -53.05 0.18
C ALA A 214 -7.25 -52.78 0.53
N ASP A 215 -6.50 -52.29 -0.44
CA ASP A 215 -5.07 -52.04 -0.32
C ASP A 215 -4.62 -50.91 -1.24
N PHE A 216 -3.38 -50.48 -1.06
CA PHE A 216 -2.76 -49.34 -1.79
C PHE A 216 -2.67 -49.58 -3.30
N GLU A 217 -2.27 -50.77 -3.73
CA GLU A 217 -2.09 -51.08 -5.16
C GLU A 217 -3.44 -51.11 -5.88
N THR A 218 -4.45 -51.69 -5.23
CA THR A 218 -5.83 -51.70 -5.73
C THR A 218 -6.38 -50.28 -5.84
N ALA A 219 -6.12 -49.44 -4.83
CA ALA A 219 -6.53 -48.02 -4.84
C ALA A 219 -5.85 -47.26 -5.97
N LYS A 220 -4.53 -47.37 -6.08
CA LYS A 220 -3.73 -46.70 -7.10
C LYS A 220 -4.15 -47.09 -8.50
N ALA A 221 -4.34 -48.43 -8.78
CA ALA A 221 -4.78 -48.89 -10.07
C ALA A 221 -6.17 -48.39 -10.46
N LYS A 222 -7.15 -48.40 -9.53
CA LYS A 222 -8.48 -47.83 -9.75
C LYS A 222 -8.46 -46.34 -10.03
N LEU A 223 -7.67 -45.55 -9.28
CA LEU A 223 -7.55 -44.12 -9.46
C LEU A 223 -6.86 -43.78 -10.77
N THR A 224 -5.75 -44.44 -11.11
CA THR A 224 -5.03 -44.29 -12.38
C THR A 224 -6.00 -44.51 -13.56
N LYS A 225 -6.77 -45.58 -13.53
CA LYS A 225 -7.79 -45.85 -14.57
C LYS A 225 -8.91 -44.79 -14.56
N SER A 226 -9.42 -44.39 -13.41
CA SER A 226 -10.53 -43.45 -13.28
C SER A 226 -10.16 -42.06 -13.76
N TYR A 227 -8.91 -41.64 -13.53
CA TYR A 227 -8.41 -40.33 -13.98
C TYR A 227 -7.81 -40.36 -15.38
N GLY A 228 -7.67 -41.52 -16.01
CA GLY A 228 -7.04 -41.67 -17.32
C GLY A 228 -5.55 -41.32 -17.33
N TRP A 229 -4.87 -41.46 -16.17
CA TRP A 229 -3.44 -41.16 -16.08
C TRP A 229 -2.62 -42.27 -16.73
N ASP A 230 -1.61 -41.88 -17.50
CA ASP A 230 -0.70 -42.80 -18.20
C ASP A 230 0.35 -43.48 -17.29
N GLY A 231 0.37 -43.07 -15.99
CA GLY A 231 1.30 -43.60 -15.00
C GLY A 231 2.66 -42.93 -14.96
N THR A 232 2.92 -41.97 -15.83
CA THR A 232 4.25 -41.33 -15.98
C THR A 232 4.22 -39.80 -16.14
N SER A 233 3.28 -39.25 -16.89
CA SER A 233 3.20 -37.82 -17.19
C SER A 233 2.89 -36.99 -15.97
N SER A 234 3.60 -35.87 -15.81
CA SER A 234 3.34 -34.87 -14.77
C SER A 234 3.44 -33.45 -15.34
N TYR A 235 2.40 -32.66 -15.14
CA TYR A 235 2.24 -31.32 -15.69
C TYR A 235 2.36 -30.26 -14.58
N ASP A 236 3.27 -29.31 -14.74
CA ASP A 236 3.40 -28.17 -13.86
C ASP A 236 2.47 -27.03 -14.30
N TRP A 237 1.33 -26.93 -13.64
CA TRP A 237 0.33 -25.92 -13.94
C TRP A 237 0.75 -24.50 -13.55
N MET A 238 1.68 -24.36 -12.58
CA MET A 238 2.22 -23.04 -12.22
C MET A 238 3.14 -22.53 -13.34
N ASP A 239 4.05 -23.38 -13.80
CA ASP A 239 4.95 -23.00 -14.89
C ASP A 239 4.18 -22.67 -16.17
N ALA A 240 3.11 -23.44 -16.46
CA ALA A 240 2.28 -23.23 -17.66
C ALA A 240 1.62 -21.84 -17.73
N VAL A 241 1.22 -21.26 -16.60
CA VAL A 241 0.51 -19.97 -16.55
C VAL A 241 1.43 -18.81 -16.17
N THR A 242 2.71 -19.07 -15.90
CA THR A 242 3.69 -18.04 -15.58
C THR A 242 4.68 -17.82 -16.71
N ARG A 243 5.33 -16.69 -16.69
CA ARG A 243 6.37 -16.29 -17.63
C ARG A 243 7.36 -15.35 -16.96
N ASN A 244 8.49 -15.11 -17.57
CA ASN A 244 9.26 -13.94 -17.26
C ASN A 244 8.52 -12.71 -17.79
N GLY A 245 8.14 -11.80 -16.87
CA GLY A 245 7.60 -10.50 -17.21
C GLY A 245 8.67 -9.58 -17.77
N TYR A 246 8.30 -8.46 -18.37
CA TYR A 246 9.27 -7.44 -18.71
C TYR A 246 8.87 -6.07 -18.16
N TYR A 247 9.88 -5.20 -18.03
CA TYR A 247 9.77 -3.85 -17.49
C TYR A 247 10.43 -2.87 -18.46
N GLN A 248 9.69 -1.83 -18.87
CA GLN A 248 10.18 -0.74 -19.71
C GLN A 248 9.69 0.57 -19.13
N ASP A 249 10.61 1.51 -18.85
CA ASP A 249 10.30 2.83 -18.35
C ASP A 249 11.18 3.86 -19.03
N TYR A 250 10.55 4.80 -19.73
CA TYR A 250 11.21 5.84 -20.51
C TYR A 250 10.71 7.20 -20.04
N ASN A 251 11.65 8.03 -19.59
CA ASN A 251 11.35 9.36 -19.09
C ASN A 251 12.23 10.40 -19.76
N ILE A 252 11.62 11.48 -20.19
CA ILE A 252 12.32 12.68 -20.65
C ILE A 252 11.85 13.87 -19.85
N SER A 253 12.76 14.70 -19.38
CA SER A 253 12.42 15.94 -18.71
C SER A 253 13.34 17.09 -19.11
N ALA A 254 12.79 18.30 -19.05
CA ALA A 254 13.52 19.55 -19.29
C ALA A 254 13.25 20.51 -18.13
N GLN A 255 14.29 21.06 -17.53
CA GLN A 255 14.19 22.02 -16.45
C GLN A 255 15.16 23.18 -16.64
N GLY A 256 14.75 24.35 -16.19
CA GLY A 256 15.60 25.53 -16.26
C GLY A 256 14.92 26.74 -15.63
N LYS A 257 15.71 27.82 -15.50
CA LYS A 257 15.21 29.12 -15.07
C LYS A 257 15.82 30.19 -15.98
N THR A 258 14.93 30.92 -16.67
CA THR A 258 15.32 32.04 -17.54
C THR A 258 14.77 33.32 -16.97
N GLY A 259 15.68 34.21 -16.52
CA GLY A 259 15.29 35.44 -15.79
C GLY A 259 14.51 35.08 -14.54
N ASN A 260 13.26 35.54 -14.48
CA ASN A 260 12.38 35.34 -13.33
C ASN A 260 11.45 34.12 -13.45
N THR A 261 11.52 33.36 -14.56
CA THR A 261 10.64 32.24 -14.84
C THR A 261 11.39 30.93 -14.77
N GLY A 262 11.01 30.07 -13.84
CA GLY A 262 11.45 28.68 -13.73
C GLY A 262 10.42 27.73 -14.33
N PHE A 263 10.87 26.64 -14.94
CA PHE A 263 9.99 25.59 -15.48
C PHE A 263 10.60 24.19 -15.33
N TYR A 264 9.73 23.22 -15.18
CA TYR A 264 10.01 21.80 -15.29
C TYR A 264 8.91 21.17 -16.15
N ILE A 265 9.29 20.43 -17.17
CA ILE A 265 8.36 19.71 -18.06
C ILE A 265 8.88 18.29 -18.21
N SER A 266 8.00 17.29 -18.12
CA SER A 266 8.37 15.89 -18.32
C SER A 266 7.31 15.14 -19.10
N ALA A 267 7.76 14.04 -19.73
CA ALA A 267 6.91 13.01 -20.30
C ALA A 267 7.49 11.64 -19.95
N GLY A 268 6.60 10.72 -19.57
CA GLY A 268 6.97 9.36 -19.15
C GLY A 268 6.09 8.30 -19.78
N TYR A 269 6.70 7.16 -20.10
CA TYR A 269 6.03 5.94 -20.55
C TYR A 269 6.54 4.74 -19.76
N LEU A 270 5.62 4.02 -19.12
CA LEU A 270 5.89 2.77 -18.41
C LEU A 270 5.08 1.65 -19.04
N ASP A 271 5.70 0.52 -19.34
CA ASP A 271 5.05 -0.73 -19.74
C ASP A 271 5.63 -1.89 -18.94
N THR A 272 4.81 -2.53 -18.14
CA THR A 272 5.20 -3.66 -17.29
C THR A 272 4.30 -4.84 -17.57
N LYS A 273 4.86 -5.95 -18.03
CA LYS A 273 4.14 -7.22 -18.13
C LYS A 273 4.40 -8.07 -16.89
N GLY A 274 3.32 -8.53 -16.28
CA GLY A 274 3.40 -9.38 -15.10
C GLY A 274 3.89 -10.78 -15.41
N ILE A 275 4.24 -11.50 -14.35
CA ILE A 275 4.73 -12.88 -14.41
C ILE A 275 3.64 -13.92 -14.62
N VAL A 276 2.38 -13.61 -14.33
CA VAL A 276 1.23 -14.46 -14.67
C VAL A 276 0.63 -13.98 -15.97
N LEU A 277 0.29 -14.91 -16.86
CA LEU A 277 -0.32 -14.62 -18.17
C LEU A 277 -1.58 -13.76 -17.98
N GLY A 278 -1.83 -12.81 -18.89
CA GLY A 278 -3.00 -11.91 -18.84
C GLY A 278 -2.82 -10.70 -17.90
N SER A 279 -1.69 -10.56 -17.20
CA SER A 279 -1.45 -9.41 -16.34
C SER A 279 -0.44 -8.44 -16.94
N ASP A 280 -0.80 -7.14 -16.97
CA ASP A 280 0.09 -6.04 -17.39
C ASP A 280 -0.38 -4.68 -16.84
N TYR A 281 0.51 -3.69 -16.91
CA TYR A 281 0.24 -2.31 -16.53
C TYR A 281 1.00 -1.36 -17.45
N LYS A 282 0.29 -0.36 -17.99
CA LYS A 282 0.87 0.70 -18.80
C LYS A 282 0.48 2.05 -18.26
N ARG A 283 1.41 3.01 -18.28
CA ARG A 283 1.17 4.39 -17.90
C ARG A 283 1.80 5.35 -18.89
N TYR A 284 1.04 6.33 -19.33
CA TYR A 284 1.49 7.53 -20.01
C TYR A 284 1.33 8.70 -19.05
N SER A 285 2.36 9.49 -18.83
CA SER A 285 2.33 10.62 -17.91
C SER A 285 2.99 11.84 -18.50
N GLY A 286 2.49 13.01 -18.13
CA GLY A 286 3.07 14.30 -18.47
C GLY A 286 2.91 15.29 -17.33
N ARG A 287 3.94 16.08 -17.10
CA ARG A 287 3.96 17.13 -16.06
C ARG A 287 4.47 18.45 -16.63
N ALA A 288 3.89 19.54 -16.13
CA ALA A 288 4.37 20.88 -16.38
C ALA A 288 4.26 21.73 -15.11
N ASN A 289 5.39 22.16 -14.56
CA ASN A 289 5.48 23.06 -13.43
C ASN A 289 6.14 24.35 -13.91
N VAL A 290 5.44 25.46 -13.80
CA VAL A 290 5.94 26.78 -14.23
C VAL A 290 5.70 27.78 -13.11
N GLU A 291 6.71 28.58 -12.79
CA GLU A 291 6.61 29.68 -11.82
C GLU A 291 7.34 30.90 -12.37
N SER A 292 6.72 32.06 -12.27
CA SER A 292 7.32 33.33 -12.66
C SER A 292 7.13 34.40 -11.58
N LYS A 293 8.21 35.10 -11.23
CA LYS A 293 8.17 36.22 -10.26
C LYS A 293 8.36 37.54 -10.99
N VAL A 294 7.34 38.40 -10.96
CA VAL A 294 7.34 39.72 -11.58
C VAL A 294 7.06 40.76 -10.51
N GLY A 295 8.12 41.46 -10.07
CA GLY A 295 8.04 42.41 -8.99
C GLY A 295 7.58 41.76 -7.68
N ARG A 296 6.39 42.14 -7.20
CA ARG A 296 5.77 41.60 -5.98
C ARG A 296 4.88 40.37 -6.25
N PHE A 297 4.65 40.04 -7.50
CA PHE A 297 3.77 38.96 -7.88
C PHE A 297 4.59 37.69 -8.21
N THR A 298 4.21 36.56 -7.63
CA THR A 298 4.64 35.25 -8.06
C THR A 298 3.41 34.51 -8.60
N VAL A 299 3.46 34.09 -9.84
CA VAL A 299 2.38 33.32 -10.50
C VAL A 299 2.93 31.98 -10.92
N GLY A 300 2.24 30.92 -10.62
CA GLY A 300 2.68 29.58 -11.00
C GLY A 300 1.52 28.62 -11.23
N ALA A 301 1.84 27.51 -11.87
CA ALA A 301 0.92 26.39 -12.05
C ALA A 301 1.72 25.08 -12.01
N ASN A 302 1.20 24.09 -11.28
CA ASN A 302 1.67 22.72 -11.30
C ASN A 302 0.58 21.86 -11.93
N THR A 303 0.92 21.11 -12.97
CA THR A 303 -0.03 20.28 -13.72
C THR A 303 0.55 18.90 -13.94
N ASN A 304 -0.25 17.88 -13.68
CA ASN A 304 0.08 16.49 -13.99
C ASN A 304 -1.11 15.83 -14.67
N TYR A 305 -0.84 15.14 -15.76
CA TYR A 305 -1.80 14.26 -16.43
C TYR A 305 -1.22 12.86 -16.51
N ALA A 306 -2.04 11.85 -16.23
CA ALA A 306 -1.68 10.46 -16.41
C ALA A 306 -2.85 9.65 -16.96
N TYR A 307 -2.54 8.76 -17.90
CA TYR A 307 -3.45 7.72 -18.40
C TYR A 307 -2.82 6.37 -18.13
N ALA A 308 -3.52 5.51 -17.38
CA ALA A 308 -3.06 4.18 -17.03
C ALA A 308 -4.05 3.12 -17.48
N VAL A 309 -3.53 2.00 -17.95
CA VAL A 309 -4.28 0.79 -18.32
C VAL A 309 -3.69 -0.38 -17.58
N LYS A 310 -4.52 -1.16 -16.93
CA LYS A 310 -4.16 -2.37 -16.20
C LYS A 310 -5.02 -3.51 -16.67
N ASN A 311 -4.38 -4.61 -17.07
CA ASN A 311 -5.00 -5.91 -17.24
C ASN A 311 -4.56 -6.82 -16.10
N GLY A 312 -5.45 -7.70 -15.66
CA GLY A 312 -5.14 -8.61 -14.59
C GLY A 312 -6.28 -9.56 -14.31
N PHE A 313 -6.31 -10.08 -13.12
CA PHE A 313 -7.38 -10.95 -12.65
C PHE A 313 -7.65 -10.65 -11.17
N SER A 314 -8.88 -10.91 -10.76
CA SER A 314 -9.32 -10.78 -9.37
C SER A 314 -8.48 -11.64 -8.45
N GLN A 315 -8.26 -11.18 -7.22
CA GLN A 315 -7.68 -12.00 -6.15
C GLN A 315 -8.76 -12.29 -5.12
N SER A 316 -9.05 -13.55 -4.89
CA SER A 316 -10.00 -13.94 -3.87
C SER A 316 -9.39 -13.79 -2.48
N ILE A 317 -10.12 -13.16 -1.56
CA ILE A 317 -9.78 -13.12 -0.13
C ILE A 317 -10.75 -13.97 0.72
N SER A 318 -11.80 -14.49 0.11
CA SER A 318 -12.90 -15.18 0.81
C SER A 318 -13.02 -16.67 0.46
N GLY A 319 -12.06 -17.22 -0.28
CA GLY A 319 -12.13 -18.62 -0.73
C GLY A 319 -13.07 -18.83 -1.91
N SER A 320 -13.58 -17.78 -2.54
CA SER A 320 -14.29 -17.89 -3.83
C SER A 320 -13.29 -18.29 -4.92
N MET A 321 -13.51 -19.46 -5.51
CA MET A 321 -12.54 -20.14 -6.38
C MET A 321 -12.65 -19.74 -7.85
N SER A 322 -13.68 -19.00 -8.20
CA SER A 322 -14.11 -18.85 -9.58
C SER A 322 -13.35 -17.79 -10.40
N ASN A 323 -12.45 -17.00 -9.78
CA ASN A 323 -12.03 -15.77 -10.43
C ASN A 323 -10.51 -15.57 -10.52
N THR A 324 -9.67 -16.55 -10.21
CA THR A 324 -8.22 -16.33 -10.28
C THR A 324 -7.49 -17.47 -10.98
N THR A 325 -6.63 -17.12 -11.93
CA THR A 325 -5.72 -18.07 -12.58
C THR A 325 -4.85 -18.82 -11.56
N VAL A 326 -4.40 -18.14 -10.50
CA VAL A 326 -3.57 -18.76 -9.45
C VAL A 326 -4.38 -19.73 -8.59
N ALA A 327 -5.66 -19.45 -8.31
CA ALA A 327 -6.53 -20.40 -7.63
C ALA A 327 -6.75 -21.66 -8.47
N ALA A 328 -6.98 -21.49 -9.78
CA ALA A 328 -7.22 -22.59 -10.70
C ALA A 328 -6.09 -23.62 -10.71
N ILE A 329 -4.84 -23.22 -10.48
CA ILE A 329 -3.68 -24.13 -10.37
C ILE A 329 -3.91 -25.19 -9.28
N SER A 330 -4.43 -24.79 -8.13
CA SER A 330 -4.72 -25.70 -7.01
C SER A 330 -5.85 -26.70 -7.33
N PHE A 331 -6.65 -26.42 -8.36
CA PHE A 331 -7.79 -27.26 -8.79
C PHE A 331 -7.47 -28.17 -9.96
N MET A 332 -6.29 -28.01 -10.60
CA MET A 332 -5.84 -28.88 -11.68
C MET A 332 -4.80 -29.86 -11.17
N ASN A 333 -5.12 -31.13 -11.22
CA ASN A 333 -4.19 -32.18 -10.81
C ASN A 333 -3.00 -32.30 -11.79
N PRO A 334 -1.78 -32.58 -11.30
CA PRO A 334 -0.58 -32.63 -12.11
C PRO A 334 -0.51 -33.80 -13.10
N PHE A 335 -1.40 -34.75 -13.02
CA PHE A 335 -1.54 -35.83 -14.00
C PHE A 335 -2.52 -35.50 -15.16
N ARG A 336 -3.06 -34.26 -15.21
CA ARG A 336 -3.96 -33.83 -16.29
C ARG A 336 -3.20 -32.97 -17.28
N PRO A 337 -3.36 -33.22 -18.60
CA PRO A 337 -2.64 -32.47 -19.64
C PRO A 337 -3.17 -31.06 -19.78
N PHE A 338 -2.39 -30.17 -20.38
CA PHE A 338 -2.79 -28.77 -20.66
C PHE A 338 -3.87 -28.71 -21.75
N TYR A 339 -3.78 -29.61 -22.75
CA TYR A 339 -4.62 -29.64 -23.93
C TYR A 339 -5.14 -31.06 -24.15
N ASN A 340 -6.30 -31.14 -24.80
CA ASN A 340 -6.83 -32.36 -25.36
C ASN A 340 -6.04 -32.75 -26.61
N GLU A 341 -6.26 -33.97 -27.15
CA GLU A 341 -5.61 -34.49 -28.37
C GLU A 341 -5.92 -33.64 -29.63
N ASP A 342 -7.08 -32.97 -29.65
CA ASP A 342 -7.51 -32.05 -30.71
C ASP A 342 -6.95 -30.64 -30.60
N GLY A 343 -6.13 -30.38 -29.58
CA GLY A 343 -5.51 -29.07 -29.32
C GLY A 343 -6.38 -28.07 -28.53
N THR A 344 -7.60 -28.45 -28.17
CA THR A 344 -8.45 -27.64 -27.27
C THR A 344 -7.93 -27.71 -25.84
N TYR A 345 -8.29 -26.73 -25.01
CA TYR A 345 -7.92 -26.75 -23.59
C TYR A 345 -8.54 -27.94 -22.87
N TYR A 346 -7.73 -28.65 -22.09
CA TYR A 346 -8.20 -29.79 -21.34
C TYR A 346 -9.33 -29.43 -20.35
N GLY A 347 -10.37 -30.25 -20.27
CA GLY A 347 -11.51 -30.06 -19.36
C GLY A 347 -12.48 -28.94 -19.77
N THR A 348 -12.40 -28.51 -21.03
CA THR A 348 -13.34 -27.50 -21.56
C THR A 348 -14.27 -28.09 -22.64
N PRO A 349 -15.51 -27.60 -22.79
CA PRO A 349 -16.17 -26.70 -21.83
C PRO A 349 -16.21 -27.29 -20.42
N PHE A 350 -16.30 -26.46 -19.39
CA PHE A 350 -16.36 -26.88 -18.00
C PHE A 350 -17.48 -27.95 -17.84
N GLY A 351 -17.07 -29.13 -17.60
CA GLY A 351 -17.98 -30.25 -17.59
C GLY A 351 -18.24 -30.82 -16.20
N GLU A 352 -18.83 -32.00 -16.16
CA GLU A 352 -19.25 -32.75 -14.96
C GLU A 352 -18.16 -32.99 -13.90
N SER A 353 -16.90 -32.72 -14.23
CA SER A 353 -15.73 -32.97 -13.38
C SER A 353 -15.33 -31.84 -12.41
N GLY A 354 -15.88 -30.62 -12.53
CA GLY A 354 -15.56 -29.48 -11.68
C GLY A 354 -14.16 -28.94 -11.85
N TYR A 355 -13.53 -29.13 -13.03
CA TYR A 355 -12.20 -28.58 -13.35
C TYR A 355 -12.32 -27.37 -14.26
N TYR A 356 -11.49 -26.36 -14.05
CA TYR A 356 -11.32 -25.28 -15.00
C TYR A 356 -9.85 -25.04 -15.27
N ASN A 357 -9.52 -25.01 -16.54
CA ASN A 357 -8.16 -24.93 -17.01
C ASN A 357 -7.61 -23.49 -16.82
N PRO A 358 -6.58 -23.29 -16.00
CA PRO A 358 -6.05 -21.93 -15.79
C PRO A 358 -5.48 -21.28 -17.05
N LEU A 359 -4.99 -22.05 -18.03
CA LEU A 359 -4.55 -21.51 -19.31
C LEU A 359 -5.73 -20.98 -20.13
N ALA A 360 -6.86 -21.68 -20.12
CA ALA A 360 -8.08 -21.26 -20.82
C ALA A 360 -8.62 -19.93 -20.27
N LEU A 361 -8.51 -19.70 -18.95
CA LEU A 361 -8.90 -18.42 -18.35
C LEU A 361 -8.05 -17.23 -18.86
N THR A 362 -6.82 -17.49 -19.26
CA THR A 362 -5.91 -16.46 -19.78
C THR A 362 -5.92 -16.34 -21.32
N ASP A 363 -6.78 -17.09 -21.99
CA ASP A 363 -6.94 -17.00 -23.44
C ASP A 363 -7.39 -15.61 -23.85
N LYS A 364 -6.74 -15.03 -24.89
CA LYS A 364 -6.98 -13.65 -25.28
C LYS A 364 -8.33 -13.44 -25.97
N GLU A 365 -8.83 -14.45 -26.66
CA GLU A 365 -10.03 -14.36 -27.47
C GLU A 365 -11.26 -14.84 -26.72
N LEU A 366 -11.13 -15.90 -25.92
CA LEU A 366 -12.27 -16.59 -25.32
C LEU A 366 -12.20 -16.66 -23.79
N GLY A 367 -11.08 -16.29 -23.19
CA GLY A 367 -10.86 -16.30 -21.74
C GLY A 367 -11.52 -15.13 -21.00
N ASP A 368 -11.16 -15.00 -19.72
CA ASP A 368 -11.63 -13.92 -18.87
C ASP A 368 -10.99 -12.57 -19.25
N ILE A 369 -11.73 -11.48 -18.99
CA ILE A 369 -11.22 -10.12 -19.10
C ILE A 369 -11.33 -9.45 -17.73
N ASN A 370 -10.29 -8.72 -17.35
CA ASN A 370 -10.32 -7.74 -16.28
C ASN A 370 -9.41 -6.59 -16.68
N GLU A 371 -10.00 -5.58 -17.32
CA GLU A 371 -9.31 -4.39 -17.79
C GLU A 371 -9.77 -3.17 -17.00
N SER A 372 -8.83 -2.43 -16.42
CA SER A 372 -9.06 -1.15 -15.74
C SER A 372 -8.31 -0.03 -16.43
N LYS A 373 -8.97 1.11 -16.62
CA LYS A 373 -8.41 2.34 -17.19
C LYS A 373 -8.62 3.49 -16.22
N ASN A 374 -7.57 4.26 -15.96
CA ASN A 374 -7.66 5.44 -15.09
C ASN A 374 -7.01 6.64 -15.76
N GLU A 375 -7.77 7.73 -15.90
CA GLU A 375 -7.28 9.04 -16.32
C GLU A 375 -7.27 9.98 -15.12
N THR A 376 -6.12 10.58 -14.83
CA THR A 376 -5.98 11.52 -13.71
C THR A 376 -5.43 12.84 -14.20
N LEU A 377 -6.10 13.93 -13.85
CA LEU A 377 -5.64 15.30 -14.05
C LEU A 377 -5.51 16.00 -12.70
N ASN A 378 -4.33 16.47 -12.36
CA ASN A 378 -4.07 17.38 -11.26
C ASN A 378 -3.67 18.74 -11.82
N LEU A 379 -4.37 19.78 -11.44
CA LEU A 379 -4.09 21.17 -11.84
C LEU A 379 -4.07 22.05 -10.61
N ASN A 380 -2.98 22.80 -10.40
CA ASN A 380 -2.80 23.65 -9.24
C ASN A 380 -2.18 25.00 -9.64
N PRO A 381 -2.96 25.97 -10.20
CA PRO A 381 -2.53 27.34 -10.37
C PRO A 381 -2.55 28.10 -9.03
N TYR A 382 -1.62 29.03 -8.89
CA TYR A 382 -1.51 29.89 -7.72
C TYR A 382 -0.98 31.28 -8.06
N VAL A 383 -1.34 32.22 -7.21
CA VAL A 383 -0.82 33.60 -7.24
C VAL A 383 -0.41 33.98 -5.80
N GLN A 384 0.78 34.52 -5.67
CA GLN A 384 1.26 35.13 -4.42
C GLN A 384 1.62 36.58 -4.65
N ILE A 385 1.28 37.42 -3.70
CA ILE A 385 1.59 38.86 -3.69
C ILE A 385 2.39 39.18 -2.43
N ASP A 386 3.63 39.57 -2.58
CA ASP A 386 4.46 40.06 -1.50
C ASP A 386 4.04 41.51 -1.18
N ILE A 387 3.31 41.72 -0.06
CA ILE A 387 2.65 42.98 0.24
C ILE A 387 3.68 43.97 0.83
N TRP A 388 4.19 43.67 2.01
CA TRP A 388 5.13 44.56 2.71
C TRP A 388 5.77 43.86 3.91
N ASN A 389 7.08 44.03 4.13
CA ASN A 389 7.79 43.66 5.35
C ASN A 389 7.59 42.21 5.80
N GLY A 390 7.66 41.27 4.86
CA GLY A 390 7.48 39.86 5.10
C GLY A 390 6.01 39.37 5.08
N ILE A 391 5.05 40.28 4.90
CA ILE A 391 3.63 39.93 4.73
C ILE A 391 3.39 39.59 3.26
N TYR A 392 2.73 38.46 3.02
CA TYR A 392 2.29 38.03 1.70
C TYR A 392 0.83 37.52 1.74
N TYR A 393 0.17 37.62 0.59
CA TYR A 393 -1.09 36.96 0.33
C TYR A 393 -0.87 35.91 -0.76
N ARG A 394 -1.39 34.72 -0.56
CA ARG A 394 -1.35 33.64 -1.55
C ARG A 394 -2.73 33.01 -1.72
N THR A 395 -3.14 32.84 -2.98
CA THR A 395 -4.33 32.07 -3.35
C THR A 395 -3.94 30.92 -4.26
N ASN A 396 -4.46 29.75 -3.97
CA ASN A 396 -4.26 28.54 -4.77
C ASN A 396 -5.64 27.95 -5.14
N PHE A 397 -5.74 27.48 -6.37
CA PHE A 397 -6.88 26.71 -6.83
C PHE A 397 -6.38 25.34 -7.25
N GLY A 398 -7.00 24.28 -6.73
CA GLY A 398 -6.69 22.88 -7.06
C GLY A 398 -7.86 22.20 -7.72
N ALA A 399 -7.60 21.47 -8.80
CA ALA A 399 -8.55 20.56 -9.41
C ALA A 399 -7.87 19.18 -9.54
N ASN A 400 -8.42 18.18 -8.85
CA ASN A 400 -8.08 16.78 -9.03
C ASN A 400 -9.27 16.08 -9.66
N ILE A 401 -9.08 15.51 -10.84
CA ILE A 401 -10.11 14.82 -11.62
C ILE A 401 -9.58 13.43 -11.94
N SER A 402 -10.31 12.39 -11.55
CA SER A 402 -10.05 10.99 -11.88
C SER A 402 -11.26 10.40 -12.59
N ASN A 403 -11.04 9.82 -13.77
CA ASN A 403 -12.03 9.06 -14.52
C ASN A 403 -11.56 7.59 -14.52
N TYR A 404 -12.32 6.75 -13.88
CA TYR A 404 -12.04 5.32 -13.80
C TYR A 404 -13.06 4.53 -14.61
N ARG A 405 -12.57 3.55 -15.36
CA ARG A 405 -13.39 2.58 -16.09
C ARG A 405 -12.82 1.20 -15.87
N GLU A 406 -13.68 0.23 -15.58
CA GLU A 406 -13.31 -1.17 -15.44
C GLU A 406 -14.31 -2.03 -16.18
N TYR A 407 -13.80 -2.98 -16.96
CA TYR A 407 -14.61 -4.00 -17.61
C TYR A 407 -14.13 -5.37 -17.16
N GLN A 408 -15.06 -6.17 -16.66
CA GLN A 408 -14.84 -7.56 -16.28
C GLN A 408 -15.75 -8.45 -17.12
N TYR A 409 -15.20 -9.56 -17.59
CA TYR A 409 -15.95 -10.60 -18.27
C TYR A 409 -15.49 -11.97 -17.78
N TRP A 410 -16.42 -12.79 -17.37
CA TRP A 410 -16.21 -14.19 -17.03
C TRP A 410 -16.67 -15.04 -18.22
N SER A 411 -15.75 -15.85 -18.72
CA SER A 411 -15.94 -16.62 -19.95
C SER A 411 -17.09 -17.62 -19.85
N ALA A 412 -17.99 -17.56 -20.82
CA ALA A 412 -19.07 -18.53 -20.98
C ALA A 412 -18.58 -19.97 -21.27
N LEU A 413 -17.30 -20.12 -21.65
CA LEU A 413 -16.73 -21.40 -22.05
C LEU A 413 -15.77 -21.97 -21.00
N TYR A 414 -15.07 -21.10 -20.27
CA TYR A 414 -13.91 -21.50 -19.49
C TYR A 414 -14.03 -21.19 -18.00
N ASN A 415 -14.83 -20.19 -17.63
CA ASN A 415 -14.98 -19.79 -16.24
C ASN A 415 -16.25 -20.39 -15.64
N PRO A 416 -16.20 -21.11 -14.50
CA PRO A 416 -17.39 -21.72 -13.90
C PRO A 416 -18.55 -20.77 -13.68
N GLN A 417 -18.28 -19.57 -13.15
CA GLN A 417 -19.32 -18.56 -12.96
C GLN A 417 -19.82 -18.00 -14.29
N GLY A 418 -18.95 -17.83 -15.26
CA GLY A 418 -19.34 -17.38 -16.60
C GLY A 418 -20.23 -18.41 -17.30
N ILE A 419 -19.96 -19.70 -17.14
CA ILE A 419 -20.76 -20.80 -17.71
C ILE A 419 -22.17 -20.81 -17.14
N ASP A 420 -22.32 -20.63 -15.82
CA ASP A 420 -23.63 -20.61 -15.13
C ASP A 420 -24.54 -19.50 -15.69
N TYR A 421 -23.99 -18.43 -16.21
CA TYR A 421 -24.71 -17.29 -16.78
C TYR A 421 -24.62 -17.18 -18.31
N ASN A 422 -24.05 -18.20 -18.99
CA ASN A 422 -23.72 -18.14 -20.43
C ASN A 422 -22.95 -16.87 -20.80
N GLY A 423 -21.91 -16.57 -20.00
CA GLY A 423 -21.15 -15.33 -19.99
C GLY A 423 -21.72 -14.29 -19.02
N LEU A 424 -20.82 -13.69 -18.23
CA LEU A 424 -21.16 -12.61 -17.29
C LEU A 424 -20.22 -11.44 -17.53
N GLY A 425 -20.76 -10.30 -17.97
CA GLY A 425 -20.03 -9.06 -18.17
C GLY A 425 -20.41 -8.01 -17.14
N GLN A 426 -19.42 -7.29 -16.60
CA GLN A 426 -19.64 -6.19 -15.66
C GLN A 426 -18.85 -4.96 -16.08
N GLN A 427 -19.50 -3.82 -16.06
CA GLN A 427 -18.91 -2.52 -16.37
C GLN A 427 -19.04 -1.59 -15.17
N TYR A 428 -17.92 -0.99 -14.77
CA TYR A 428 -17.84 0.05 -13.75
C TYR A 428 -17.30 1.33 -14.38
N ASN A 429 -17.98 2.43 -14.17
CA ASN A 429 -17.50 3.75 -14.54
C ASN A 429 -17.63 4.67 -13.33
N SER A 430 -16.58 5.37 -12.98
CA SER A 430 -16.66 6.37 -11.93
C SER A 430 -15.85 7.61 -12.27
N ARG A 431 -16.32 8.75 -11.79
CA ARG A 431 -15.62 10.03 -11.89
C ARG A 431 -15.62 10.73 -10.56
N THR A 432 -14.41 10.93 -10.03
CA THR A 432 -14.18 11.75 -8.84
C THR A 432 -13.62 13.11 -9.25
N THR A 433 -14.24 14.18 -8.79
CA THR A 433 -13.76 15.55 -9.00
C THR A 433 -13.64 16.25 -7.67
N THR A 434 -12.42 16.63 -7.30
CA THR A 434 -12.13 17.41 -6.09
C THR A 434 -11.64 18.79 -6.50
N LEU A 435 -12.40 19.81 -6.14
CA LEU A 435 -12.02 21.22 -6.32
C LEU A 435 -11.68 21.81 -4.96
N THR A 436 -10.52 22.41 -4.84
CA THR A 436 -10.05 23.03 -3.60
C THR A 436 -9.60 24.44 -3.89
N TRP A 437 -10.04 25.38 -3.07
CA TRP A 437 -9.61 26.78 -3.13
C TRP A 437 -9.15 27.23 -1.75
N ASN A 438 -7.91 27.66 -1.63
CA ASN A 438 -7.39 28.19 -0.39
C ASN A 438 -6.80 29.59 -0.54
N ASN A 439 -6.90 30.37 0.52
CA ASN A 439 -6.42 31.72 0.64
C ASN A 439 -5.63 31.85 1.93
N ILE A 440 -4.42 32.40 1.86
CA ILE A 440 -3.48 32.46 2.96
C ILE A 440 -2.92 33.89 3.03
N ILE A 441 -2.93 34.44 4.22
CA ILE A 441 -2.11 35.63 4.57
C ILE A 441 -1.03 35.13 5.49
N GLY A 442 0.21 35.28 5.09
CA GLY A 442 1.38 34.88 5.86
C GLY A 442 2.27 36.06 6.20
N TRP A 443 2.99 35.92 7.30
CA TRP A 443 3.99 36.91 7.77
C TRP A 443 5.24 36.18 8.25
N ASN A 444 6.36 36.44 7.58
CA ASN A 444 7.68 35.91 7.95
C ASN A 444 8.59 37.04 8.27
N LYS A 445 9.11 37.12 9.50
CA LYS A 445 9.99 38.19 9.93
C LYS A 445 11.00 37.76 10.99
N THR A 446 12.24 38.22 10.81
CA THR A 446 13.27 38.16 11.84
C THR A 446 13.38 39.52 12.51
N PHE A 447 13.37 39.56 13.85
CA PHE A 447 13.56 40.77 14.67
C PHE A 447 14.87 40.64 15.42
N ASN A 448 15.64 41.71 15.45
CA ASN A 448 16.92 41.80 16.15
C ASN A 448 17.88 40.63 15.86
N ASP A 449 17.78 40.00 14.68
CA ASP A 449 18.57 38.87 14.22
C ASP A 449 18.50 37.59 15.11
N VAL A 450 17.63 37.56 16.11
CA VAL A 450 17.53 36.49 17.10
C VAL A 450 16.09 35.92 17.26
N HIS A 451 15.07 36.72 16.90
CA HIS A 451 13.68 36.32 17.02
C HIS A 451 13.12 36.05 15.62
N ASN A 452 12.86 34.82 15.28
CA ASN A 452 12.21 34.48 14.01
C ASN A 452 10.73 34.13 14.25
N LEU A 453 9.87 34.85 13.55
CA LEU A 453 8.43 34.62 13.56
C LEU A 453 7.95 34.25 12.17
N SER A 454 7.22 33.14 12.07
CA SER A 454 6.43 32.77 10.90
C SER A 454 4.98 32.53 11.37
N ALA A 455 4.06 33.33 10.86
CA ALA A 455 2.65 33.23 11.19
C ALA A 455 1.81 33.23 9.93
N MET A 456 0.71 32.49 9.93
CA MET A 456 -0.26 32.55 8.86
C MET A 456 -1.68 32.36 9.38
N ILE A 457 -2.62 32.94 8.64
CA ILE A 457 -4.04 32.66 8.74
C ILE A 457 -4.54 32.28 7.37
N GLY A 458 -5.50 31.37 7.34
CA GLY A 458 -6.00 30.88 6.06
C GLY A 458 -7.43 30.42 6.10
N GLN A 459 -7.97 30.31 4.90
CA GLN A 459 -9.28 29.75 4.60
C GLN A 459 -9.12 28.71 3.51
N GLU A 460 -9.82 27.59 3.61
CA GLU A 460 -9.92 26.58 2.56
C GLU A 460 -11.37 26.19 2.33
N MET A 461 -11.74 26.04 1.07
CA MET A 461 -13.02 25.48 0.63
C MET A 461 -12.74 24.31 -0.30
N GLN A 462 -13.40 23.19 -0.04
CA GLN A 462 -13.31 22.01 -0.90
C GLN A 462 -14.70 21.53 -1.29
N LYS A 463 -14.85 21.14 -2.54
CA LYS A 463 -15.99 20.40 -3.05
C LYS A 463 -15.50 19.12 -3.68
N LYS A 464 -16.00 17.98 -3.20
CA LYS A 464 -15.79 16.66 -3.79
C LYS A 464 -17.10 16.19 -4.43
N SER A 465 -17.05 15.77 -5.67
CA SER A 465 -18.20 15.22 -6.41
C SER A 465 -17.80 13.85 -6.93
N TYR A 466 -18.67 12.90 -6.77
CA TYR A 466 -18.49 11.53 -7.19
C TYR A 466 -19.68 11.09 -8.03
N TYR A 467 -19.41 10.51 -9.17
CA TYR A 467 -20.38 9.90 -10.07
C TYR A 467 -20.02 8.44 -10.27
N TYR A 468 -21.00 7.58 -10.24
CA TYR A 468 -20.82 6.13 -10.37
C TYR A 468 -21.88 5.50 -11.23
N GLU A 469 -21.46 4.59 -12.08
CA GLU A 469 -22.29 3.73 -12.91
C GLU A 469 -21.77 2.30 -12.81
N TYR A 470 -22.67 1.40 -12.57
CA TYR A 470 -22.47 -0.04 -12.65
C TYR A 470 -23.56 -0.67 -13.46
N MET A 471 -23.19 -1.62 -14.31
CA MET A 471 -24.13 -2.46 -15.04
C MET A 471 -23.55 -3.85 -15.22
N ASN A 472 -24.38 -4.86 -15.19
CA ASN A 472 -24.02 -6.21 -15.56
C ASN A 472 -24.96 -6.78 -16.63
N GLY A 473 -24.43 -7.69 -17.45
CA GLY A 473 -25.15 -8.38 -18.49
C GLY A 473 -24.77 -9.85 -18.53
N MET A 474 -25.70 -10.69 -18.87
CA MET A 474 -25.58 -12.13 -18.93
C MET A 474 -26.12 -12.64 -20.28
N ASP A 475 -25.88 -13.94 -20.56
CA ASP A 475 -26.36 -14.59 -21.76
C ASP A 475 -25.79 -13.96 -23.04
N PHE A 476 -24.52 -14.20 -23.28
CA PHE A 476 -23.78 -13.75 -24.46
C PHE A 476 -23.93 -14.76 -25.61
N PRO A 477 -24.80 -14.52 -26.60
CA PRO A 477 -25.14 -15.50 -27.64
C PRO A 477 -23.97 -15.84 -28.57
N PHE A 478 -22.96 -14.95 -28.65
CA PHE A 478 -21.80 -15.10 -29.53
C PHE A 478 -20.49 -15.24 -28.79
N ALA A 479 -20.52 -15.69 -27.53
CA ALA A 479 -19.34 -15.85 -26.69
C ALA A 479 -18.27 -16.76 -27.31
N SER A 480 -18.70 -17.84 -28.00
CA SER A 480 -17.80 -18.76 -28.72
C SER A 480 -17.08 -18.16 -29.93
N SER A 481 -17.55 -17.01 -30.42
CA SER A 481 -16.93 -16.23 -31.49
C SER A 481 -16.07 -15.07 -30.96
N GLY A 482 -15.83 -15.00 -29.65
CA GLY A 482 -15.06 -13.94 -29.02
C GLY A 482 -15.81 -12.60 -28.84
N MET A 483 -17.11 -12.55 -29.18
CA MET A 483 -17.93 -11.34 -29.01
C MET A 483 -18.39 -11.23 -27.54
N ARG A 484 -17.81 -10.30 -26.82
CA ARG A 484 -17.95 -10.09 -25.38
C ARG A 484 -18.38 -8.65 -25.06
N ASP A 485 -19.15 -8.07 -25.93
CA ASP A 485 -19.67 -6.71 -25.77
C ASP A 485 -21.01 -6.72 -25.03
N LEU A 486 -21.16 -5.90 -24.01
CA LEU A 486 -22.40 -5.80 -23.23
C LEU A 486 -23.62 -5.43 -24.08
N SER A 487 -23.43 -4.80 -25.24
CA SER A 487 -24.52 -4.50 -26.15
C SER A 487 -25.21 -5.73 -26.77
N THR A 488 -24.57 -6.90 -26.66
CA THR A 488 -25.03 -8.17 -27.26
C THR A 488 -25.70 -9.12 -26.26
N VAL A 489 -25.80 -8.74 -24.98
CA VAL A 489 -26.34 -9.62 -23.92
C VAL A 489 -27.81 -9.93 -24.15
N GLY A 490 -28.20 -11.18 -23.85
CA GLY A 490 -29.58 -11.63 -23.88
C GLY A 490 -30.38 -11.16 -22.67
N SER A 491 -29.73 -10.92 -21.54
CA SER A 491 -30.38 -10.39 -20.33
C SER A 491 -29.49 -9.42 -19.56
N TRP A 492 -30.11 -8.38 -19.03
CA TRP A 492 -29.49 -7.44 -18.12
C TRP A 492 -29.76 -7.83 -16.68
N GLY A 493 -28.73 -7.78 -15.84
CA GLY A 493 -28.84 -7.94 -14.41
C GLY A 493 -28.98 -6.62 -13.67
N ASP A 494 -28.29 -6.52 -12.52
CA ASP A 494 -28.34 -5.31 -11.69
C ASP A 494 -27.64 -4.14 -12.34
N SER A 495 -28.18 -2.94 -12.11
CA SER A 495 -27.56 -1.68 -12.48
C SER A 495 -27.65 -0.68 -11.34
N GLU A 496 -26.61 0.10 -11.17
CA GLU A 496 -26.54 1.12 -10.12
C GLU A 496 -26.00 2.42 -10.68
N PHE A 497 -26.70 3.51 -10.42
CA PHE A 497 -26.32 4.86 -10.87
C PHE A 497 -26.55 5.82 -9.72
N TYR A 498 -25.52 6.52 -9.30
CA TYR A 498 -25.69 7.57 -8.30
C TYR A 498 -24.64 8.67 -8.39
N LYS A 499 -24.95 9.79 -7.79
CA LYS A 499 -24.08 10.92 -7.61
C LYS A 499 -24.03 11.32 -6.14
N LYS A 500 -22.82 11.51 -5.62
CA LYS A 500 -22.59 12.01 -4.26
C LYS A 500 -21.81 13.32 -4.30
N GLU A 501 -22.08 14.22 -3.35
CA GLU A 501 -21.32 15.46 -3.16
C GLU A 501 -20.99 15.64 -1.68
N ALA A 502 -19.74 15.99 -1.39
CA ALA A 502 -19.30 16.42 -0.06
C ALA A 502 -18.63 17.78 -0.13
N ARG A 503 -18.77 18.59 0.89
CA ARG A 503 -18.21 19.94 1.00
C ARG A 503 -17.53 20.12 2.34
N LEU A 504 -16.39 20.80 2.30
CA LEU A 504 -15.61 21.15 3.48
C LEU A 504 -15.30 22.66 3.42
N ALA A 505 -15.49 23.34 4.54
CA ALA A 505 -15.07 24.73 4.74
C ALA A 505 -14.19 24.78 5.99
N SER A 506 -13.03 25.44 5.87
CA SER A 506 -12.03 25.45 6.92
C SER A 506 -11.43 26.82 7.14
N TYR A 507 -11.17 27.16 8.38
CA TYR A 507 -10.44 28.34 8.82
C TYR A 507 -9.28 27.88 9.70
N PHE A 508 -8.09 28.42 9.47
CA PHE A 508 -6.92 27.97 10.20
C PHE A 508 -5.93 29.09 10.47
N ALA A 509 -5.16 28.90 11.53
CA ALA A 509 -4.04 29.75 11.90
C ALA A 509 -2.87 28.88 12.34
N ASP A 510 -1.66 29.31 12.01
CA ASP A 510 -0.44 28.62 12.38
C ASP A 510 0.66 29.63 12.71
N VAL A 511 1.39 29.40 13.79
CA VAL A 511 2.44 30.28 14.28
C VAL A 511 3.66 29.46 14.70
N HIS A 512 4.81 29.83 14.18
CA HIS A 512 6.10 29.29 14.58
C HIS A 512 7.00 30.45 15.05
N TYR A 513 7.58 30.26 16.20
CA TYR A 513 8.51 31.20 16.81
C TYR A 513 9.81 30.53 17.20
N SER A 514 10.94 31.16 16.90
CA SER A 514 12.22 30.71 17.45
C SER A 514 13.02 31.88 18.04
N TYR A 515 13.75 31.56 19.11
CA TYR A 515 14.64 32.48 19.80
C TYR A 515 16.08 31.96 19.76
N GLN A 516 16.99 32.75 19.19
CA GLN A 516 18.43 32.45 19.05
C GLN A 516 18.73 31.08 18.39
N ASP A 517 17.83 30.56 17.59
CA ASP A 517 17.91 29.21 17.05
C ASP A 517 18.15 28.11 18.09
N LYS A 518 17.68 28.33 19.34
CA LYS A 518 17.78 27.42 20.48
C LYS A 518 16.42 26.94 20.95
N TYR A 519 15.48 27.85 21.12
CA TYR A 519 14.15 27.59 21.62
C TYR A 519 13.15 27.82 20.52
N TYR A 520 12.33 26.84 20.27
CA TYR A 520 11.32 26.88 19.23
C TYR A 520 9.97 26.53 19.84
N ALA A 521 8.94 27.23 19.44
CA ALA A 521 7.55 26.95 19.78
C ALA A 521 6.68 27.03 18.54
N SER A 522 5.68 26.18 18.46
CA SER A 522 4.66 26.24 17.43
C SER A 522 3.28 26.06 18.03
N ALA A 523 2.29 26.69 17.42
CA ALA A 523 0.89 26.50 17.73
C ALA A 523 0.06 26.57 16.46
N SER A 524 -0.82 25.61 16.26
CA SER A 524 -1.79 25.61 15.16
C SER A 524 -3.19 25.45 15.67
N TYR A 525 -4.14 26.06 14.97
CA TYR A 525 -5.56 25.91 15.18
C TYR A 525 -6.28 25.84 13.85
N ARG A 526 -7.20 24.88 13.72
CA ARG A 526 -8.04 24.73 12.53
C ARG A 526 -9.47 24.39 12.94
N ARG A 527 -10.42 25.05 12.33
CA ARG A 527 -11.84 24.77 12.46
C ARG A 527 -12.40 24.31 11.13
N ASP A 528 -12.92 23.09 11.07
CA ASP A 528 -13.46 22.45 9.88
C ASP A 528 -14.96 22.25 9.99
N GLY A 529 -15.70 22.63 8.93
CA GLY A 529 -17.13 22.34 8.79
C GLY A 529 -17.37 21.41 7.62
N SER A 530 -17.90 20.20 7.88
CA SER A 530 -18.15 19.19 6.87
C SER A 530 -19.62 18.89 6.67
N SER A 531 -20.02 18.72 5.40
CA SER A 531 -21.38 18.29 5.04
C SER A 531 -21.68 16.82 5.32
N VAL A 532 -20.69 16.03 5.69
CA VAL A 532 -20.78 14.59 5.97
C VAL A 532 -21.49 14.35 7.31
N PHE A 533 -21.27 15.25 8.28
CA PHE A 533 -21.78 15.11 9.63
C PHE A 533 -23.17 15.71 9.85
N GLY A 534 -23.76 15.35 10.99
CA GLY A 534 -25.06 15.78 11.41
C GLY A 534 -25.15 17.30 11.57
N ALA A 535 -26.35 17.84 11.42
CA ALA A 535 -26.57 19.30 11.43
C ALA A 535 -26.06 19.99 12.70
N ASP A 536 -26.13 19.31 13.85
CA ASP A 536 -25.75 19.84 15.14
C ASP A 536 -24.24 19.84 15.38
N ASN A 537 -23.48 18.97 14.68
CA ASN A 537 -22.07 18.72 14.92
C ASN A 537 -21.16 18.81 13.67
N ARG A 538 -21.55 19.68 12.72
CA ARG A 538 -20.78 19.85 11.47
C ARG A 538 -19.40 20.44 11.65
N TRP A 539 -19.18 21.21 12.73
CA TRP A 539 -17.94 21.93 12.98
C TRP A 539 -17.10 21.20 14.01
N GLY A 540 -15.86 20.94 13.66
CA GLY A 540 -14.83 20.37 14.54
C GLY A 540 -13.68 21.33 14.72
N ASP A 541 -13.10 21.33 15.92
CA ASP A 541 -11.96 22.18 16.30
C ASP A 541 -10.73 21.31 16.54
N PHE A 542 -9.66 21.59 15.82
CA PHE A 542 -8.40 20.85 15.85
C PHE A 542 -7.27 21.80 16.17
N TRP A 543 -6.33 21.38 17.00
CA TRP A 543 -5.24 22.23 17.43
C TRP A 543 -4.01 21.44 17.80
N SER A 544 -2.86 22.09 17.77
CA SER A 544 -1.63 21.52 18.29
C SER A 544 -0.73 22.60 18.90
N VAL A 545 0.11 22.12 19.82
CA VAL A 545 1.24 22.88 20.34
C VAL A 545 2.49 22.02 20.25
N GLY A 546 3.60 22.64 19.91
CA GLY A 546 4.90 21.99 19.81
C GLY A 546 6.00 22.85 20.42
N ALA A 547 6.95 22.22 21.07
CA ALA A 547 8.14 22.86 21.62
C ALA A 547 9.38 22.07 21.23
N LYS A 548 10.48 22.80 21.00
CA LYS A 548 11.78 22.20 20.68
C LYS A 548 12.88 23.01 21.34
N TRP A 549 13.81 22.31 21.97
CA TRP A 549 14.97 22.88 22.62
C TRP A 549 16.25 22.28 22.03
N ARG A 550 17.03 23.15 21.41
CA ARG A 550 18.34 22.78 20.88
C ARG A 550 19.39 22.90 21.98
N LEU A 551 19.62 21.81 22.70
CA LEU A 551 20.59 21.68 23.78
C LEU A 551 22.03 22.00 23.34
N SER A 552 22.38 21.61 22.09
CA SER A 552 23.70 21.91 21.51
C SER A 552 23.94 23.40 21.24
N GLY A 553 22.92 24.25 21.35
CA GLY A 553 23.06 25.71 21.31
C GLY A 553 23.42 26.34 22.67
N GLU A 554 23.31 25.56 23.78
CA GLU A 554 23.59 26.06 25.13
C GLU A 554 25.07 26.03 25.46
N SER A 555 25.50 26.89 26.36
CA SER A 555 26.90 27.10 26.74
C SER A 555 27.58 25.79 27.20
N PHE A 556 26.85 24.86 27.78
CA PHE A 556 27.37 23.59 28.30
C PHE A 556 27.61 22.53 27.20
N LEU A 557 27.00 22.67 26.02
CA LEU A 557 27.21 21.80 24.87
C LEU A 557 27.71 22.53 23.62
N LYS A 558 27.70 23.87 23.63
CA LYS A 558 28.16 24.66 22.50
C LYS A 558 29.63 24.33 22.18
N ASP A 559 29.90 24.17 20.91
CA ASP A 559 31.23 23.81 20.39
C ASP A 559 31.79 22.45 20.89
N ASN A 560 30.91 21.56 21.39
CA ASN A 560 31.31 20.19 21.75
C ASN A 560 31.73 19.41 20.49
N PRO A 561 32.98 18.91 20.41
CA PRO A 561 33.46 18.23 19.20
C PRO A 561 32.83 16.86 18.95
N ILE A 562 32.23 16.25 19.98
CA ILE A 562 31.62 14.91 19.90
C ILE A 562 30.12 15.02 19.65
N ILE A 563 29.42 15.78 20.50
CA ILE A 563 27.96 15.98 20.37
C ILE A 563 27.74 17.27 19.57
N THR A 564 27.56 17.15 18.29
CA THR A 564 27.46 18.28 17.37
C THR A 564 26.03 18.80 17.19
N ASN A 565 25.03 17.98 17.47
CA ASN A 565 23.63 18.38 17.63
C ASN A 565 22.98 17.54 18.71
N ALA A 566 22.25 18.20 19.60
CA ALA A 566 21.35 17.56 20.56
C ALA A 566 20.09 18.41 20.68
N THR A 567 18.95 17.79 20.43
CA THR A 567 17.65 18.49 20.37
C THR A 567 16.58 17.67 21.04
N LEU A 568 15.83 18.27 21.94
CA LEU A 568 14.62 17.68 22.53
C LEU A 568 13.40 18.35 21.91
N ARG A 569 12.40 17.56 21.51
CA ARG A 569 11.13 18.05 20.99
C ARG A 569 9.97 17.35 21.66
N ALA A 570 8.85 18.07 21.81
CA ALA A 570 7.60 17.51 22.29
C ALA A 570 6.43 18.19 21.60
N SER A 571 5.41 17.42 21.29
CA SER A 571 4.17 17.93 20.71
C SER A 571 2.94 17.25 21.31
N TYR A 572 1.84 17.99 21.34
CA TYR A 572 0.54 17.50 21.72
C TYR A 572 -0.56 18.23 20.94
N GLY A 573 -1.60 17.51 20.57
CA GLY A 573 -2.71 18.11 19.87
C GLY A 573 -3.81 17.14 19.49
N THR A 574 -4.78 17.64 18.74
CA THR A 574 -5.93 16.90 18.26
C THR A 574 -6.07 17.06 16.76
N VAL A 575 -6.41 15.97 16.08
CA VAL A 575 -6.73 15.92 14.65
C VAL A 575 -8.01 15.10 14.46
N GLY A 576 -8.70 15.33 13.34
CA GLY A 576 -9.95 14.65 13.04
C GLY A 576 -9.87 13.61 11.94
N ASN A 577 -10.93 12.79 11.85
CA ASN A 577 -11.21 11.93 10.71
C ASN A 577 -12.66 12.11 10.28
N GLN A 578 -12.89 12.24 8.96
CA GLN A 578 -14.21 12.37 8.34
C GLN A 578 -14.45 11.32 7.26
N ASP A 579 -13.58 10.35 7.13
CA ASP A 579 -13.61 9.40 6.02
C ASP A 579 -14.60 8.27 6.29
N ILE A 580 -15.89 8.62 6.14
CA ILE A 580 -17.06 7.73 6.19
C ILE A 580 -17.95 8.00 4.98
N ASP A 581 -19.03 7.25 4.82
CA ASP A 581 -20.02 7.56 3.77
C ASP A 581 -20.49 9.01 3.89
N TRP A 582 -20.52 9.71 2.73
CA TRP A 582 -20.77 11.16 2.69
C TRP A 582 -22.15 11.57 3.18
N TYR A 583 -23.04 10.62 3.32
CA TYR A 583 -24.41 10.82 3.77
C TYR A 583 -24.77 10.00 5.02
N ALA A 584 -23.78 9.46 5.75
CA ALA A 584 -23.96 8.61 6.94
C ALA A 584 -24.88 9.24 8.03
N ALA A 585 -24.90 10.58 8.10
CA ALA A 585 -25.76 11.30 9.05
C ALA A 585 -27.21 11.44 8.59
N ARG A 586 -27.53 11.05 7.34
CA ARG A 586 -28.87 11.25 6.75
C ARG A 586 -29.68 9.96 6.79
N GLY A 587 -31.01 10.10 6.91
CA GLY A 587 -31.93 9.01 6.71
C GLY A 587 -32.35 8.92 5.25
N PHE A 588 -32.38 7.70 4.72
CA PHE A 588 -32.75 7.43 3.33
C PHE A 588 -33.91 6.46 3.23
N TYR A 589 -34.59 6.54 2.09
CA TYR A 589 -35.57 5.57 1.66
C TYR A 589 -35.04 4.85 0.41
N LYS A 590 -35.16 3.54 0.38
CA LYS A 590 -34.87 2.70 -0.76
C LYS A 590 -36.13 2.52 -1.60
N ALA A 591 -36.02 2.81 -2.89
CA ALA A 591 -37.05 2.51 -3.87
C ALA A 591 -36.82 1.12 -4.52
N GLY A 592 -37.76 0.65 -5.34
CA GLY A 592 -37.64 -0.64 -6.03
C GLY A 592 -38.07 -1.86 -5.21
N LEU A 593 -38.63 -1.64 -4.02
CA LEU A 593 -39.22 -2.70 -3.20
C LEU A 593 -40.64 -2.96 -3.69
N ASN A 594 -40.76 -3.78 -4.72
CA ASN A 594 -42.03 -4.02 -5.38
C ASN A 594 -42.98 -4.89 -4.52
N TYR A 595 -44.21 -4.44 -4.34
CA TYR A 595 -45.29 -5.22 -3.76
C TYR A 595 -46.44 -5.31 -4.77
N ASN A 596 -46.83 -6.53 -5.12
CA ASN A 596 -47.91 -6.79 -6.06
C ASN A 596 -47.77 -5.97 -7.37
N GLN A 597 -46.58 -5.97 -7.98
CA GLN A 597 -46.20 -5.20 -9.21
C GLN A 597 -46.25 -3.67 -9.08
N MET A 598 -46.48 -3.13 -7.91
CA MET A 598 -46.37 -1.68 -7.65
C MET A 598 -45.02 -1.35 -7.02
N VAL A 599 -44.42 -0.26 -7.49
CA VAL A 599 -43.16 0.22 -6.92
C VAL A 599 -43.40 0.74 -5.51
N GLY A 600 -42.72 0.14 -4.55
CA GLY A 600 -42.74 0.55 -3.15
C GLY A 600 -41.45 1.23 -2.72
N ILE A 601 -41.52 1.95 -1.61
CA ILE A 601 -40.37 2.54 -0.90
C ILE A 601 -40.39 2.10 0.55
N ALA A 602 -39.21 1.89 1.14
CA ALA A 602 -39.06 1.63 2.59
C ALA A 602 -37.88 2.42 3.15
N PRO A 603 -37.86 2.72 4.46
CA PRO A 603 -36.70 3.28 5.11
C PRO A 603 -35.46 2.38 4.92
N GLU A 604 -34.34 2.97 4.54
CA GLU A 604 -33.04 2.28 4.36
C GLU A 604 -32.07 2.59 5.50
N SER A 605 -32.12 3.82 6.00
CA SER A 605 -31.27 4.24 7.13
C SER A 605 -31.96 5.26 8.03
N VAL A 606 -31.50 5.37 9.27
CA VAL A 606 -31.95 6.37 10.25
C VAL A 606 -31.02 7.57 10.21
N SER A 607 -31.60 8.78 10.25
CA SER A 607 -30.80 9.99 10.40
C SER A 607 -30.17 10.08 11.80
N ASN A 608 -28.91 10.52 11.85
CA ASN A 608 -28.21 10.82 13.10
C ASN A 608 -27.64 12.25 13.04
N ASN A 609 -28.45 13.23 13.51
CA ASN A 609 -28.03 14.63 13.54
C ASN A 609 -26.87 14.91 14.52
N LYS A 610 -26.60 13.98 15.45
CA LYS A 610 -25.52 14.06 16.44
C LYS A 610 -24.23 13.41 15.96
N LEU A 611 -24.22 12.77 14.79
CA LEU A 611 -23.02 12.17 14.25
C LEU A 611 -21.93 13.22 14.07
N THR A 612 -20.74 12.96 14.62
CA THR A 612 -19.64 13.91 14.69
C THR A 612 -18.31 13.27 14.27
N TRP A 613 -17.27 14.06 14.34
CA TRP A 613 -15.90 13.73 14.00
C TRP A 613 -15.33 12.64 14.90
N GLU A 614 -14.52 11.73 14.33
CA GLU A 614 -13.55 11.02 15.17
C GLU A 614 -12.45 11.98 15.58
N THR A 615 -12.00 11.90 16.83
CA THR A 615 -10.97 12.77 17.38
C THR A 615 -9.77 11.96 17.83
N SER A 616 -8.63 12.12 17.15
CA SER A 616 -7.35 11.53 17.54
C SER A 616 -6.55 12.53 18.37
N LYS A 617 -6.23 12.16 19.62
CA LYS A 617 -5.31 12.85 20.50
C LYS A 617 -3.93 12.26 20.35
N LYS A 618 -2.97 13.08 19.94
CA LYS A 618 -1.61 12.66 19.63
C LYS A 618 -0.62 13.32 20.57
N PHE A 619 0.19 12.53 21.26
CA PHE A 619 1.32 12.94 22.07
C PHE A 619 2.60 12.37 21.49
N ASP A 620 3.62 13.20 21.37
CA ASP A 620 4.92 12.82 20.80
C ASP A 620 6.05 13.48 21.59
N VAL A 621 7.10 12.72 21.88
CA VAL A 621 8.36 13.21 22.44
C VAL A 621 9.51 12.62 21.65
N GLY A 622 10.36 13.49 21.10
CA GLY A 622 11.48 13.09 20.28
C GLY A 622 12.81 13.67 20.76
N PHE A 623 13.87 12.92 20.53
CA PHE A 623 15.23 13.29 20.84
C PHE A 623 16.15 13.04 19.65
N ASP A 624 16.72 14.13 19.10
CA ASP A 624 17.64 14.07 17.97
C ASP A 624 19.07 14.29 18.44
N LEU A 625 19.97 13.38 18.12
CA LEU A 625 21.40 13.43 18.43
C LEU A 625 22.24 13.34 17.17
N SER A 626 23.29 14.15 17.11
CA SER A 626 24.34 13.98 16.10
C SER A 626 25.70 13.93 16.75
N PHE A 627 26.48 12.90 16.41
CA PHE A 627 27.83 12.69 16.89
C PHE A 627 28.83 12.97 15.76
N ILE A 628 29.83 13.79 16.05
CA ILE A 628 30.94 14.15 15.15
C ILE A 628 30.50 14.52 13.72
N ASN A 629 29.28 15.07 13.56
CA ASN A 629 28.61 15.35 12.27
C ASN A 629 28.50 14.14 11.31
N ARG A 630 28.63 12.93 11.81
CA ARG A 630 28.61 11.70 10.99
C ARG A 630 27.53 10.71 11.36
N ILE A 631 27.15 10.63 12.63
CA ILE A 631 26.13 9.72 13.12
C ILE A 631 24.96 10.55 13.60
N HIS A 632 23.80 10.31 13.03
CA HIS A 632 22.54 10.98 13.37
C HIS A 632 21.56 9.93 13.90
N LEU A 633 21.11 10.10 15.13
CA LEU A 633 20.12 9.25 15.80
C LEU A 633 18.90 10.11 16.12
N SER A 634 17.73 9.64 15.72
CA SER A 634 16.44 10.18 16.14
C SER A 634 15.66 9.10 16.88
N LEU A 635 15.13 9.45 18.03
CA LEU A 635 14.29 8.59 18.89
C LEU A 635 12.97 9.31 19.10
N ASP A 636 11.85 8.64 18.85
CA ASP A 636 10.51 9.14 19.08
C ASP A 636 9.69 8.16 19.89
N TYR A 637 9.01 8.66 20.92
CA TYR A 637 7.92 7.98 21.59
C TYR A 637 6.61 8.66 21.23
N TYR A 638 5.62 7.90 20.78
CA TYR A 638 4.30 8.40 20.46
C TYR A 638 3.19 7.63 21.18
N ASN A 639 2.09 8.34 21.47
CA ASN A 639 0.84 7.77 21.95
C ASN A 639 -0.32 8.50 21.27
N GLU A 640 -1.03 7.76 20.43
CA GLU A 640 -2.17 8.25 19.67
C GLU A 640 -3.43 7.50 20.11
N THR A 641 -4.43 8.25 20.56
CA THR A 641 -5.70 7.70 20.99
C THR A 641 -6.84 8.35 20.23
N THR A 642 -7.53 7.58 19.41
CA THR A 642 -8.76 7.99 18.73
C THR A 642 -9.95 7.68 19.65
N SER A 643 -10.68 8.71 20.00
CA SER A 643 -11.96 8.65 20.72
C SER A 643 -13.10 9.02 19.78
N ASP A 644 -14.30 8.67 20.20
CA ASP A 644 -15.50 8.89 19.39
C ASP A 644 -15.41 8.24 18.01
N ALA A 645 -14.67 7.10 17.94
CA ALA A 645 -14.50 6.36 16.70
C ALA A 645 -15.87 5.95 16.16
N LEU A 646 -16.03 6.19 14.86
CA LEU A 646 -17.25 5.88 14.13
C LEU A 646 -17.42 4.38 14.04
N MET A 647 -18.57 3.90 14.48
CA MET A 647 -18.90 2.48 14.43
C MET A 647 -20.31 2.29 13.91
N GLU A 648 -20.48 1.26 13.12
CA GLU A 648 -21.78 0.78 12.72
C GLU A 648 -22.36 -0.08 13.85
N MET A 649 -23.36 0.48 14.54
CA MET A 649 -24.03 -0.18 15.66
C MET A 649 -25.19 -1.02 15.15
N PRO A 650 -25.24 -2.35 15.41
CA PRO A 650 -26.38 -3.18 15.06
C PRO A 650 -27.67 -2.69 15.72
N LEU A 651 -28.75 -2.72 15.00
CA LEU A 651 -30.08 -2.42 15.50
C LEU A 651 -30.90 -3.71 15.64
N SER A 652 -31.89 -3.68 16.51
CA SER A 652 -32.86 -4.78 16.61
C SER A 652 -33.58 -4.96 15.26
N MET A 653 -33.65 -6.14 14.74
CA MET A 653 -34.38 -6.47 13.49
C MET A 653 -35.85 -6.04 13.52
N THR A 654 -36.42 -5.82 14.71
CA THR A 654 -37.80 -5.29 14.89
C THR A 654 -37.95 -3.84 14.40
N THR A 655 -36.86 -3.10 14.23
CA THR A 655 -36.86 -1.75 13.65
C THR A 655 -37.02 -1.75 12.15
N GLY A 656 -36.82 -2.90 11.48
CA GLY A 656 -36.75 -3.00 10.03
C GLY A 656 -35.43 -2.52 9.44
N LEU A 657 -34.43 -2.19 10.27
CA LEU A 657 -33.11 -1.69 9.89
C LEU A 657 -32.04 -2.55 10.55
N THR A 658 -30.89 -2.68 9.89
CA THR A 658 -29.79 -3.55 10.36
C THR A 658 -28.83 -2.80 11.28
N SER A 659 -28.55 -1.53 11.00
CA SER A 659 -27.52 -0.78 11.75
C SER A 659 -27.68 0.73 11.62
N THR A 660 -26.92 1.46 12.43
CA THR A 660 -26.77 2.92 12.38
C THR A 660 -25.36 3.34 12.79
N TYR A 661 -24.83 4.42 12.19
CA TYR A 661 -23.53 4.97 12.59
C TYR A 661 -23.62 5.77 13.89
N GLN A 662 -22.67 5.51 14.81
CA GLN A 662 -22.55 6.22 16.08
C GLN A 662 -21.07 6.44 16.45
N ASN A 663 -20.80 7.48 17.26
CA ASN A 663 -19.47 7.83 17.76
C ASN A 663 -19.26 7.20 19.14
N ILE A 664 -18.79 5.96 19.22
CA ILE A 664 -18.73 5.20 20.47
C ILE A 664 -17.46 4.39 20.68
N GLY A 665 -16.67 4.18 19.65
CA GLY A 665 -15.45 3.39 19.71
C GLY A 665 -14.26 4.15 20.28
N LYS A 666 -13.23 3.41 20.73
CA LYS A 666 -11.94 3.96 21.13
C LYS A 666 -10.80 3.00 20.79
N ILE A 667 -9.77 3.51 20.15
CA ILE A 667 -8.59 2.73 19.75
C ILE A 667 -7.32 3.52 20.09
N ARG A 668 -6.23 2.82 20.41
CA ARG A 668 -4.94 3.39 20.75
C ARG A 668 -3.82 2.76 19.96
N ASN A 669 -2.91 3.58 19.47
CA ASN A 669 -1.60 3.20 18.96
C ASN A 669 -0.52 3.88 19.80
N GLN A 670 0.46 3.12 20.27
CA GLN A 670 1.61 3.66 20.98
C GLN A 670 2.86 2.92 20.54
N GLY A 671 3.99 3.65 20.50
CA GLY A 671 5.20 3.01 19.99
C GLY A 671 6.46 3.84 20.16
N ILE A 672 7.56 3.23 19.71
CA ILE A 672 8.88 3.83 19.68
C ILE A 672 9.40 3.73 18.25
N GLU A 673 9.89 4.84 17.72
CA GLU A 673 10.59 4.92 16.45
C GLU A 673 12.06 5.23 16.69
N VAL A 674 12.93 4.57 15.93
CA VAL A 674 14.37 4.78 15.95
C VAL A 674 14.84 4.97 14.52
N ASP A 675 15.47 6.08 14.21
CA ASP A 675 16.15 6.33 12.94
C ASP A 675 17.63 6.59 13.17
N LEU A 676 18.48 5.78 12.55
CA LEU A 676 19.93 5.92 12.58
C LEU A 676 20.46 6.15 11.16
N LYS A 677 21.22 7.23 10.98
CA LYS A 677 21.97 7.51 9.74
C LYS A 677 23.43 7.70 10.10
N ALA A 678 24.32 7.08 9.36
CA ALA A 678 25.76 7.15 9.60
C ALA A 678 26.52 7.41 8.30
N THR A 679 27.33 8.45 8.27
CA THR A 679 28.36 8.64 7.25
C THR A 679 29.64 7.95 7.76
N ILE A 680 29.87 6.71 7.29
CA ILE A 680 30.99 5.86 7.73
C ILE A 680 32.30 6.46 7.25
N MET A 681 32.33 6.87 5.97
CA MET A 681 33.47 7.51 5.37
C MET A 681 33.02 8.56 4.33
N HIS A 682 33.61 9.72 4.38
CA HIS A 682 33.42 10.78 3.41
C HIS A 682 34.75 11.46 3.13
N ASN A 683 35.21 11.40 1.90
CA ASN A 683 36.37 12.10 1.43
C ASN A 683 36.20 12.47 -0.06
N LYS A 684 37.18 13.07 -0.70
CA LYS A 684 37.10 13.54 -2.09
C LYS A 684 36.63 12.48 -3.11
N ASP A 685 37.06 11.24 -2.91
CA ASP A 685 36.86 10.14 -3.85
C ASP A 685 35.81 9.12 -3.39
N LEU A 686 35.52 9.06 -2.08
CA LEU A 686 34.73 8.01 -1.45
C LEU A 686 33.67 8.61 -0.53
N ASP A 687 32.42 8.18 -0.74
CA ASP A 687 31.28 8.46 0.10
C ASP A 687 30.61 7.12 0.48
N TRP A 688 30.59 6.81 1.76
CA TRP A 688 30.00 5.57 2.29
C TRP A 688 29.05 5.90 3.45
N ASN A 689 27.78 5.64 3.22
CA ASN A 689 26.69 5.91 4.16
C ASN A 689 25.95 4.62 4.52
N ALA A 690 25.41 4.56 5.73
CA ALA A 690 24.53 3.50 6.18
C ALA A 690 23.32 4.10 6.91
N TYR A 691 22.22 3.38 6.91
CA TYR A 691 21.03 3.75 7.67
C TYR A 691 20.37 2.50 8.26
N ALA A 692 19.66 2.70 9.37
CA ALA A 692 18.77 1.71 9.94
C ALA A 692 17.59 2.41 10.60
N ASN A 693 16.40 1.84 10.46
CA ASN A 693 15.23 2.31 11.21
C ASN A 693 14.48 1.14 11.82
N LEU A 694 13.79 1.41 12.91
CA LEU A 694 13.00 0.45 13.65
C LEU A 694 11.74 1.17 14.17
N THR A 695 10.61 0.52 14.04
CA THR A 695 9.36 0.93 14.67
C THR A 695 8.84 -0.25 15.49
N TRP A 696 8.64 -0.01 16.78
CA TRP A 696 7.84 -0.88 17.64
C TRP A 696 6.48 -0.22 17.82
N ASN A 697 5.39 -0.93 17.48
CA ASN A 697 4.02 -0.43 17.59
C ASN A 697 3.13 -1.42 18.35
N LYS A 698 2.30 -0.89 19.25
CA LYS A 698 1.24 -1.61 19.94
C LYS A 698 -0.10 -0.97 19.63
N ASN A 699 -0.95 -1.67 18.89
CA ASN A 699 -2.34 -1.32 18.66
C ASN A 699 -3.22 -1.99 19.72
N GLU A 700 -4.27 -1.30 20.19
CA GLU A 700 -5.19 -1.81 21.21
C GLU A 700 -6.57 -1.17 21.07
N VAL A 701 -7.61 -1.99 20.94
CA VAL A 701 -9.00 -1.55 21.01
C VAL A 701 -9.35 -1.31 22.49
N LEU A 702 -9.68 -0.08 22.83
CA LEU A 702 -9.96 0.30 24.22
C LEU A 702 -11.43 0.24 24.57
N LYS A 703 -12.32 0.46 23.57
CA LYS A 703 -13.77 0.47 23.79
C LYS A 703 -14.51 0.12 22.50
N LEU A 704 -15.53 -0.72 22.62
CA LEU A 704 -16.53 -1.03 21.59
C LEU A 704 -17.91 -0.49 21.98
N ALA A 705 -18.82 -0.47 21.02
CA ALA A 705 -20.17 0.09 21.20
C ALA A 705 -20.97 -0.58 22.33
N SER A 706 -21.08 -1.91 22.28
CA SER A 706 -21.80 -2.72 23.28
C SER A 706 -20.86 -3.40 24.28
N GLY A 707 -19.54 -3.32 24.08
CA GLY A 707 -18.55 -4.15 24.77
C GLY A 707 -18.43 -5.57 24.22
N ASP A 708 -19.33 -5.97 23.33
CA ASP A 708 -19.31 -7.30 22.70
C ASP A 708 -18.26 -7.37 21.57
N PRO A 709 -17.65 -8.54 21.36
CA PRO A 709 -16.76 -8.75 20.24
C PRO A 709 -17.46 -8.60 18.88
N ILE A 710 -16.78 -8.00 17.91
CA ILE A 710 -17.23 -7.89 16.53
C ILE A 710 -16.41 -8.86 15.67
N TYR A 711 -17.05 -9.58 14.78
CA TYR A 711 -16.44 -10.57 13.90
C TYR A 711 -16.44 -10.08 12.45
N PRO A 712 -15.40 -9.35 12.00
CA PRO A 712 -15.34 -8.83 10.62
C PRO A 712 -15.26 -9.93 9.57
N THR A 713 -14.67 -11.06 9.94
CA THR A 713 -14.57 -12.26 9.11
C THR A 713 -14.75 -13.50 9.97
N ASN A 714 -14.81 -14.68 9.33
CA ASN A 714 -14.84 -15.96 10.04
C ASN A 714 -13.54 -16.28 10.81
N TYR A 715 -12.51 -15.45 10.69
CA TYR A 715 -11.18 -15.72 11.21
C TYR A 715 -10.67 -14.62 12.14
N ASN A 716 -11.31 -13.44 12.12
CA ASN A 716 -10.86 -12.26 12.87
C ASN A 716 -11.91 -11.80 13.88
N VAL A 717 -11.43 -11.22 14.96
CA VAL A 717 -12.25 -10.56 15.99
C VAL A 717 -11.70 -9.17 16.30
N VAL A 718 -12.60 -8.24 16.55
CA VAL A 718 -12.33 -6.95 17.19
C VAL A 718 -12.87 -7.03 18.60
N MET A 719 -11.98 -6.98 19.59
CA MET A 719 -12.29 -7.20 21.01
C MET A 719 -11.55 -6.19 21.88
N GLU A 720 -12.18 -5.70 22.93
CA GLU A 720 -11.56 -4.80 23.91
C GLU A 720 -10.31 -5.42 24.55
N GLY A 721 -9.25 -4.63 24.70
CA GLY A 721 -7.95 -5.04 25.24
C GLY A 721 -7.08 -5.86 24.27
N LYS A 722 -7.52 -6.06 23.01
CA LYS A 722 -6.78 -6.79 21.98
C LYS A 722 -6.42 -5.86 20.81
N PRO A 723 -5.41 -6.24 20.00
CA PRO A 723 -5.16 -5.56 18.72
C PRO A 723 -6.36 -5.68 17.78
N TYR A 724 -6.56 -4.67 16.94
CA TYR A 724 -7.59 -4.68 15.90
C TYR A 724 -7.39 -5.86 14.93
N ASN A 725 -8.47 -6.49 14.49
CA ASN A 725 -8.44 -7.67 13.61
C ASN A 725 -7.61 -8.85 14.15
N SER A 726 -7.60 -9.08 15.47
CA SER A 726 -6.94 -10.24 16.04
C SER A 726 -7.51 -11.54 15.45
N PHE A 727 -6.66 -12.54 15.19
CA PHE A 727 -7.10 -13.86 14.76
C PHE A 727 -7.80 -14.58 15.92
N TYR A 728 -9.02 -15.06 15.66
CA TYR A 728 -9.86 -15.78 16.62
C TYR A 728 -10.26 -17.12 16.03
N LEU A 729 -9.54 -18.14 16.43
CA LEU A 729 -9.60 -19.45 15.81
C LEU A 729 -9.51 -20.55 16.86
N LYS A 730 -9.95 -21.75 16.50
CA LYS A 730 -9.67 -22.97 17.24
C LYS A 730 -8.19 -23.29 17.11
N GLU A 731 -7.52 -23.50 18.25
CA GLU A 731 -6.09 -23.75 18.28
C GLU A 731 -5.79 -25.21 18.00
N TYR A 732 -5.01 -25.48 16.94
CA TYR A 732 -4.58 -26.80 16.53
C TYR A 732 -3.47 -27.30 17.46
N ALA A 733 -3.60 -28.50 18.00
CA ALA A 733 -2.68 -29.10 18.95
C ALA A 733 -1.75 -30.18 18.33
N GLY A 734 -1.91 -30.42 17.01
CA GLY A 734 -1.08 -31.42 16.31
C GLY A 734 -1.87 -32.65 15.89
N VAL A 735 -1.19 -33.78 15.80
CA VAL A 735 -1.72 -35.06 15.34
C VAL A 735 -1.72 -36.06 16.50
N ASP A 736 -2.80 -36.78 16.66
CA ASP A 736 -2.85 -37.94 17.55
C ASP A 736 -1.94 -39.06 16.99
N ARG A 737 -0.92 -39.41 17.73
CA ARG A 737 0.11 -40.36 17.27
C ARG A 737 -0.42 -41.75 17.02
N GLU A 738 -1.45 -42.19 17.76
CA GLU A 738 -2.00 -43.55 17.64
C GLU A 738 -3.09 -43.65 16.57
N THR A 739 -3.83 -42.55 16.34
CA THR A 739 -4.99 -42.62 15.45
C THR A 739 -4.82 -41.78 14.18
N GLY A 740 -3.80 -40.95 14.09
CA GLY A 740 -3.59 -40.01 12.98
C GLY A 740 -4.63 -38.90 12.87
N LYS A 741 -5.53 -38.74 13.85
CA LYS A 741 -6.55 -37.71 13.84
C LYS A 741 -5.96 -36.33 14.18
N PRO A 742 -6.52 -35.24 13.62
CA PRO A 742 -6.18 -33.89 14.07
C PRO A 742 -6.66 -33.69 15.52
N LEU A 743 -5.89 -32.95 16.29
CA LEU A 743 -6.21 -32.57 17.66
C LEU A 743 -6.30 -31.05 17.77
N TRP A 744 -7.26 -30.59 18.57
CA TRP A 744 -7.43 -29.18 18.92
C TRP A 744 -7.50 -29.00 20.43
N TYR A 745 -7.05 -27.84 20.93
CA TYR A 745 -7.22 -27.52 22.34
C TYR A 745 -8.66 -27.19 22.70
N LYS A 746 -9.11 -27.66 23.85
CA LYS A 746 -10.42 -27.35 24.42
C LYS A 746 -10.30 -26.74 25.82
N GLY A 747 -11.39 -26.07 26.26
CA GLY A 747 -11.46 -25.39 27.55
C GLY A 747 -10.68 -24.09 27.59
N GLU A 748 -10.89 -23.27 28.60
CA GLU A 748 -10.23 -21.95 28.72
C GLU A 748 -8.73 -22.05 28.93
N THR A 749 -8.25 -23.02 29.66
CA THR A 749 -6.83 -23.19 29.98
C THR A 749 -5.99 -23.69 28.79
N GLY A 750 -6.59 -24.35 27.80
CA GLY A 750 -5.92 -24.87 26.64
C GLY A 750 -4.91 -26.01 26.91
N THR A 751 -5.15 -26.77 27.93
CA THR A 751 -4.29 -27.91 28.30
C THR A 751 -4.86 -29.25 27.84
N GLU A 752 -6.16 -29.34 27.66
CA GLU A 752 -6.83 -30.53 27.17
C GLU A 752 -6.97 -30.47 25.66
N THR A 753 -6.87 -31.63 25.00
CA THR A 753 -7.05 -31.80 23.57
C THR A 753 -8.26 -32.66 23.27
N THR A 754 -8.83 -32.45 22.08
CA THR A 754 -9.95 -33.25 21.54
C THR A 754 -9.73 -33.47 20.04
N SER A 755 -10.14 -34.61 19.54
CA SER A 755 -10.25 -34.87 18.11
C SER A 755 -11.62 -34.46 17.51
N ASN A 756 -12.56 -33.99 18.36
CA ASN A 756 -13.82 -33.43 17.92
C ASN A 756 -13.70 -31.91 17.76
N TYR A 757 -13.68 -31.41 16.54
CA TYR A 757 -13.58 -30.02 16.23
C TYR A 757 -14.63 -29.15 16.92
N ASN A 758 -15.86 -29.65 17.10
CA ASN A 758 -16.95 -28.88 17.70
C ASN A 758 -16.75 -28.60 19.19
N GLU A 759 -15.97 -29.43 19.89
CA GLU A 759 -15.64 -29.26 21.31
C GLU A 759 -14.45 -28.31 21.51
N ALA A 760 -13.69 -28.01 20.43
CA ALA A 760 -12.54 -27.13 20.51
C ALA A 760 -12.96 -25.68 20.79
N THR A 761 -12.14 -24.99 21.57
CA THR A 761 -12.41 -23.58 22.00
C THR A 761 -11.66 -22.60 21.10
N GLU A 762 -12.38 -21.55 20.68
CA GLU A 762 -11.78 -20.44 19.94
C GLU A 762 -10.98 -19.51 20.86
N ARG A 763 -9.88 -18.96 20.35
CA ARG A 763 -8.95 -18.11 21.10
C ARG A 763 -8.33 -17.04 20.22
N VAL A 764 -7.85 -15.96 20.87
CA VAL A 764 -7.03 -14.94 20.22
C VAL A 764 -5.61 -15.48 20.06
N LEU A 765 -5.19 -15.72 18.81
CA LEU A 765 -3.92 -16.37 18.47
C LEU A 765 -2.90 -15.41 17.81
N GLY A 766 -3.13 -14.14 17.88
CA GLY A 766 -2.23 -13.12 17.34
C GLY A 766 -2.94 -12.09 16.47
N SER A 767 -2.16 -11.24 15.82
CA SER A 767 -2.65 -10.14 15.00
C SER A 767 -1.96 -10.11 13.63
N PRO A 768 -2.61 -9.61 12.58
CA PRO A 768 -1.98 -9.36 11.28
C PRO A 768 -0.96 -8.21 11.34
N ASP A 769 -1.09 -7.30 12.30
CA ASP A 769 -0.18 -6.17 12.41
C ASP A 769 1.15 -6.58 13.06
N PRO A 770 2.29 -6.13 12.50
CA PRO A 770 3.59 -6.45 13.07
C PRO A 770 3.80 -5.70 14.39
N LYS A 771 4.55 -6.32 15.31
CA LYS A 771 5.01 -5.67 16.53
C LYS A 771 6.24 -4.80 16.28
N VAL A 772 7.13 -5.25 15.39
CA VAL A 772 8.35 -4.54 15.01
C VAL A 772 8.52 -4.60 13.51
N PHE A 773 8.84 -3.47 12.89
CA PHE A 773 9.13 -3.38 11.47
C PHE A 773 10.10 -2.24 11.19
N GLY A 774 10.73 -2.27 10.02
CA GLY A 774 11.69 -1.26 9.61
C GLY A 774 12.56 -1.71 8.46
N GLY A 775 13.69 -1.04 8.29
CA GLY A 775 14.68 -1.38 7.28
C GLY A 775 16.07 -0.89 7.62
N PHE A 776 17.03 -1.39 6.89
CA PHE A 776 18.43 -0.97 6.97
C PHE A 776 19.09 -1.10 5.61
N GLY A 777 20.13 -0.32 5.42
CA GLY A 777 20.84 -0.34 4.16
C GLY A 777 22.15 0.43 4.18
N THR A 778 22.85 0.36 3.06
CA THR A 778 24.10 1.07 2.86
C THR A 778 24.22 1.58 1.42
N SER A 779 24.89 2.69 1.24
CA SER A 779 25.24 3.24 -0.06
C SER A 779 26.71 3.63 -0.11
N PHE A 780 27.33 3.37 -1.24
CA PHE A 780 28.74 3.54 -1.47
C PHE A 780 28.95 4.25 -2.83
N ALA A 781 29.79 5.25 -2.87
CA ALA A 781 30.18 5.92 -4.10
C ALA A 781 31.70 6.15 -4.13
N TRP A 782 32.38 5.74 -5.21
CA TRP A 782 33.82 5.83 -5.37
C TRP A 782 34.21 6.07 -6.82
N LYS A 783 34.79 7.25 -7.11
CA LYS A 783 35.33 7.61 -8.46
C LYS A 783 34.37 7.32 -9.61
N GLY A 784 33.10 7.63 -9.46
CA GLY A 784 32.07 7.39 -10.46
C GLY A 784 31.32 6.06 -10.34
N LEU A 785 31.86 5.08 -9.63
CA LEU A 785 31.13 3.87 -9.25
C LEU A 785 30.20 4.20 -8.07
N ASP A 786 28.94 3.80 -8.12
CA ASP A 786 28.01 3.85 -7.02
C ASP A 786 27.35 2.49 -6.81
N ALA A 787 27.10 2.14 -5.55
CA ALA A 787 26.39 0.94 -5.17
C ALA A 787 25.46 1.22 -3.98
N SER A 788 24.32 0.56 -3.92
CA SER A 788 23.41 0.61 -2.79
C SER A 788 22.77 -0.74 -2.52
N LEU A 789 22.51 -1.00 -1.26
CA LEU A 789 21.87 -2.22 -0.76
C LEU A 789 20.87 -1.83 0.31
N SER A 790 19.64 -2.34 0.25
CA SER A 790 18.60 -2.10 1.23
C SER A 790 17.81 -3.34 1.57
N PHE A 791 17.44 -3.43 2.82
CA PHE A 791 16.61 -4.48 3.40
C PHE A 791 15.41 -3.88 4.09
N ASN A 792 14.29 -4.60 4.08
CA ASN A 792 13.16 -4.35 4.97
C ASN A 792 12.80 -5.61 5.75
N TYR A 793 12.21 -5.44 6.93
CA TYR A 793 11.84 -6.53 7.79
C TYR A 793 10.53 -6.26 8.54
N ARG A 794 9.86 -7.35 8.91
CA ARG A 794 8.60 -7.34 9.64
C ARG A 794 8.58 -8.51 10.61
N LEU A 795 8.27 -8.25 11.90
CA LEU A 795 8.32 -9.24 12.97
C LEU A 795 7.07 -9.16 13.85
N GLY A 796 6.56 -10.32 14.27
CA GLY A 796 5.46 -10.45 15.22
C GLY A 796 4.07 -10.39 14.58
N ALA A 797 3.97 -10.39 13.25
CA ALA A 797 2.71 -10.55 12.52
C ALA A 797 2.31 -12.02 12.38
N LYS A 798 1.01 -12.28 12.23
CA LYS A 798 0.45 -13.56 11.83
C LYS A 798 -0.28 -13.45 10.50
N VAL A 799 -0.34 -14.57 9.76
CA VAL A 799 -0.97 -14.69 8.44
C VAL A 799 -1.82 -15.94 8.43
N TYR A 800 -3.09 -15.81 8.05
CA TYR A 800 -4.00 -16.93 7.89
C TYR A 800 -4.23 -17.23 6.41
N ASP A 801 -3.95 -18.48 5.98
CA ASP A 801 -4.22 -18.92 4.63
C ASP A 801 -5.60 -19.59 4.55
N SER A 802 -6.58 -18.85 4.02
CA SER A 802 -7.93 -19.36 3.81
C SER A 802 -8.07 -20.22 2.55
N GLY A 803 -7.08 -20.22 1.67
CA GLY A 803 -6.99 -21.07 0.48
C GLY A 803 -6.46 -22.47 0.79
N ALA A 804 -5.58 -22.59 1.76
CA ALA A 804 -4.93 -23.87 2.12
C ALA A 804 -5.90 -25.01 2.44
N PRO A 805 -7.04 -24.82 3.14
CA PRO A 805 -8.04 -25.86 3.35
C PRO A 805 -8.58 -26.49 2.08
N PHE A 806 -8.61 -25.72 0.99
CA PHE A 806 -9.11 -26.16 -0.32
C PHE A 806 -8.03 -26.79 -1.20
N THR A 807 -6.77 -26.75 -0.76
CA THR A 807 -5.65 -27.28 -1.55
C THR A 807 -5.44 -28.76 -1.27
N GLY A 808 -6.28 -29.59 -1.86
CA GLY A 808 -6.09 -31.03 -1.99
C GLY A 808 -6.32 -31.90 -0.77
N TRP A 809 -6.57 -31.38 0.43
CA TRP A 809 -6.74 -32.22 1.60
C TRP A 809 -8.06 -32.96 1.58
N GLY A 810 -8.01 -34.31 1.59
CA GLY A 810 -9.19 -35.17 1.56
C GLY A 810 -9.97 -35.15 0.23
N MET A 811 -9.56 -34.38 -0.76
CA MET A 811 -10.23 -34.16 -2.03
C MET A 811 -9.39 -34.69 -3.19
N ALA A 812 -9.84 -35.77 -3.82
CA ALA A 812 -9.13 -36.42 -4.91
C ALA A 812 -9.13 -35.64 -6.26
N ASN A 813 -9.63 -34.42 -6.29
CA ASN A 813 -9.64 -33.52 -7.46
C ASN A 813 -8.93 -32.18 -7.20
N ARG A 814 -8.00 -32.16 -6.23
CA ARG A 814 -7.21 -31.00 -5.88
C ARG A 814 -5.74 -31.38 -5.88
N THR A 815 -4.88 -30.42 -6.17
CA THR A 815 -3.42 -30.61 -6.12
C THR A 815 -2.91 -30.38 -4.70
N PRO A 816 -2.41 -31.43 -4.01
CA PRO A 816 -1.88 -31.27 -2.65
C PRO A 816 -0.50 -30.60 -2.68
N LEU A 817 -0.12 -30.04 -1.53
CA LEU A 817 1.27 -29.64 -1.31
C LEU A 817 2.14 -30.89 -1.15
N LYS A 818 3.35 -30.83 -1.66
CA LYS A 818 4.35 -31.91 -1.58
C LYS A 818 4.68 -32.30 -0.15
N GLU A 819 4.76 -31.30 0.74
CA GLU A 819 4.99 -31.54 2.16
C GLU A 819 3.86 -32.38 2.80
N TRP A 820 2.61 -32.17 2.38
CA TRP A 820 1.48 -32.97 2.84
C TRP A 820 1.55 -34.40 2.31
N ALA A 821 1.92 -34.56 1.05
CA ALA A 821 2.06 -35.88 0.45
C ALA A 821 3.10 -36.75 1.16
N ASN A 822 4.19 -36.12 1.60
CA ASN A 822 5.35 -36.81 2.18
C ASN A 822 5.33 -36.92 3.72
N ASN A 823 4.64 -36.02 4.42
CA ASN A 823 4.68 -35.89 5.88
C ASN A 823 3.30 -36.07 6.56
N SER A 824 2.33 -36.70 5.89
CA SER A 824 1.08 -37.10 6.52
C SER A 824 1.27 -38.36 7.35
N TRP A 825 0.47 -38.50 8.41
CA TRP A 825 0.49 -39.61 9.30
C TRP A 825 0.16 -40.94 8.58
N THR A 826 0.94 -41.96 8.90
CA THR A 826 0.70 -43.36 8.53
C THR A 826 1.10 -44.23 9.72
N GLU A 827 0.69 -45.52 9.70
CA GLU A 827 1.12 -46.50 10.75
C GLU A 827 2.67 -46.57 10.89
N ASP A 828 3.39 -46.36 9.78
CA ASP A 828 4.87 -46.38 9.74
C ASP A 828 5.47 -45.01 10.09
N ASN A 829 4.66 -43.90 10.13
CA ASN A 829 5.11 -42.55 10.45
C ASN A 829 4.14 -41.89 11.46
N LYS A 830 4.22 -42.32 12.70
CA LYS A 830 3.37 -41.81 13.79
C LYS A 830 3.75 -40.42 14.30
N ASP A 831 4.97 -39.97 14.01
CA ASP A 831 5.46 -38.62 14.38
C ASP A 831 5.24 -37.58 13.28
N ALA A 832 4.29 -37.84 12.39
CA ALA A 832 3.99 -36.98 11.26
C ALA A 832 3.51 -35.58 11.68
N LYS A 833 3.90 -34.58 10.90
CA LYS A 833 3.49 -33.18 11.08
C LYS A 833 2.00 -32.97 10.75
N TYR A 834 1.47 -33.75 9.81
CA TYR A 834 0.12 -33.60 9.29
C TYR A 834 -0.75 -34.83 9.62
N PRO A 835 -2.05 -34.64 9.84
CA PRO A 835 -2.97 -35.76 10.13
C PRO A 835 -2.98 -36.82 9.02
N GLN A 836 -3.59 -37.95 9.29
CA GLN A 836 -3.86 -38.92 8.27
C GLN A 836 -4.69 -38.32 7.13
N TYR A 837 -4.26 -38.52 5.89
CA TYR A 837 -5.00 -38.11 4.71
C TYR A 837 -6.12 -39.11 4.44
N ILE A 838 -7.37 -38.71 4.57
CA ILE A 838 -8.55 -39.55 4.38
C ILE A 838 -9.44 -38.89 3.36
N TYR A 839 -9.88 -39.66 2.34
CA TYR A 839 -10.81 -39.16 1.34
C TYR A 839 -12.10 -38.66 1.99
N GLY A 840 -12.54 -37.45 1.62
CA GLY A 840 -13.74 -36.81 2.17
C GLY A 840 -13.53 -36.11 3.51
N ASP A 841 -12.31 -36.14 4.07
CA ASP A 841 -11.91 -35.48 5.33
C ASP A 841 -12.92 -35.67 6.50
N PRO A 842 -13.28 -36.91 6.88
CA PRO A 842 -14.27 -37.13 7.92
C PRO A 842 -13.86 -36.62 9.31
N ASN A 843 -12.56 -36.42 9.51
CA ASN A 843 -12.00 -35.93 10.77
C ASN A 843 -11.92 -34.40 10.82
N GLY A 844 -12.28 -33.70 9.75
CA GLY A 844 -12.32 -32.23 9.70
C GLY A 844 -10.94 -31.55 9.77
N ALA A 845 -9.91 -32.18 9.22
CA ALA A 845 -8.55 -31.62 9.17
C ALA A 845 -8.46 -30.30 8.39
N THR A 846 -9.41 -30.04 7.47
CA THR A 846 -9.54 -28.81 6.69
C THR A 846 -10.31 -27.70 7.39
N LYS A 847 -10.92 -27.97 8.55
CA LYS A 847 -11.68 -26.95 9.26
C LYS A 847 -10.81 -25.80 9.74
N ALA A 848 -11.39 -24.59 9.74
CA ALA A 848 -10.71 -23.35 10.12
C ALA A 848 -10.05 -23.46 11.51
N SER A 849 -8.73 -23.34 11.56
CA SER A 849 -7.97 -23.46 12.82
C SER A 849 -6.59 -22.86 12.67
N SER A 850 -5.83 -22.79 13.74
CA SER A 850 -4.44 -22.33 13.70
C SER A 850 -3.48 -23.23 12.90
N ARG A 851 -3.96 -24.38 12.39
CA ARG A 851 -3.20 -25.19 11.42
C ARG A 851 -2.78 -24.38 10.18
N PHE A 852 -3.59 -23.41 9.78
CA PHE A 852 -3.36 -22.55 8.62
C PHE A 852 -2.96 -21.12 9.01
N LEU A 853 -2.58 -20.91 10.29
CA LEU A 853 -2.13 -19.64 10.82
C LEU A 853 -0.61 -19.64 10.96
N TYR A 854 0.07 -18.99 10.04
CA TYR A 854 1.52 -18.96 9.94
C TYR A 854 2.12 -17.72 10.60
N SER A 855 3.42 -17.75 10.84
CA SER A 855 4.19 -16.56 11.18
C SER A 855 4.37 -15.68 9.93
N GLY A 856 3.99 -14.41 10.03
CA GLY A 856 4.21 -13.39 8.99
C GLY A 856 5.57 -12.70 9.08
N ASN A 857 6.53 -13.27 9.81
CA ASN A 857 7.87 -12.70 9.94
C ASN A 857 8.67 -12.87 8.65
N TYR A 858 9.33 -11.79 8.22
CA TYR A 858 10.27 -11.86 7.10
C TYR A 858 11.40 -10.84 7.19
N LEU A 859 12.47 -11.13 6.48
CA LEU A 859 13.52 -10.21 6.07
C LEU A 859 13.61 -10.25 4.55
N ARG A 860 13.58 -9.09 3.88
CA ARG A 860 13.65 -8.99 2.42
C ARG A 860 14.84 -8.18 1.99
N LEU A 861 15.59 -8.66 1.01
CA LEU A 861 16.52 -7.87 0.21
C LEU A 861 15.70 -7.05 -0.79
N SER A 862 15.37 -5.81 -0.40
CA SER A 862 14.39 -4.98 -1.09
C SER A 862 14.94 -4.29 -2.33
N ASN A 863 16.23 -3.92 -2.32
CA ASN A 863 16.88 -3.34 -3.50
C ASN A 863 18.39 -3.53 -3.43
N ILE A 864 18.98 -3.81 -4.57
CA ILE A 864 20.42 -3.70 -4.83
C ILE A 864 20.61 -2.94 -6.15
N SER A 865 21.49 -1.95 -6.18
CA SER A 865 21.81 -1.18 -7.38
C SER A 865 23.29 -0.93 -7.46
N VAL A 866 23.87 -1.07 -8.66
CA VAL A 866 25.27 -0.76 -8.97
C VAL A 866 25.29 0.07 -10.24
N GLY A 867 25.95 1.22 -10.19
CA GLY A 867 26.03 2.15 -11.32
C GLY A 867 27.43 2.70 -11.54
N TYR A 868 27.67 3.17 -12.75
CA TYR A 868 28.89 3.88 -13.09
C TYR A 868 28.58 5.16 -13.87
N THR A 869 29.05 6.28 -13.34
CA THR A 869 28.97 7.58 -14.00
C THR A 869 30.24 7.81 -14.83
N LEU A 870 30.06 7.96 -16.13
CA LEU A 870 31.17 8.18 -17.06
C LEU A 870 31.91 9.49 -16.76
N PRO A 871 33.25 9.54 -16.89
CA PRO A 871 34.02 10.76 -16.72
C PRO A 871 33.54 11.86 -17.66
N SER A 872 33.41 13.08 -17.14
CA SER A 872 32.96 14.25 -17.93
C SER A 872 33.82 14.57 -19.15
N ALA A 873 35.11 14.16 -19.14
CA ALA A 873 36.00 14.29 -20.28
C ALA A 873 35.56 13.47 -21.52
N ILE A 874 34.79 12.39 -21.28
CA ILE A 874 34.24 11.55 -22.36
C ILE A 874 32.88 12.09 -22.78
N THR A 875 31.95 12.37 -21.79
CA THR A 875 30.59 12.74 -22.07
C THR A 875 30.45 14.09 -22.78
N ARG A 876 31.29 15.06 -22.44
CA ARG A 876 31.30 16.39 -23.08
C ARG A 876 31.63 16.34 -24.59
N LYS A 877 32.39 15.34 -25.06
CA LYS A 877 32.63 15.16 -26.48
C LYS A 877 31.36 14.83 -27.28
N ALA A 878 30.35 14.26 -26.60
CA ALA A 878 29.04 13.97 -27.16
C ALA A 878 27.96 15.00 -26.72
N LEU A 879 28.36 16.19 -26.27
CA LEU A 879 27.49 17.27 -25.79
C LEU A 879 26.63 16.86 -24.57
N MET A 880 27.01 15.81 -23.84
CA MET A 880 26.33 15.35 -22.63
C MET A 880 27.09 15.83 -21.38
N GLN A 881 26.35 16.34 -20.40
CA GLN A 881 26.92 16.76 -19.11
C GLN A 881 27.23 15.55 -18.23
N LYS A 882 26.32 14.58 -18.18
CA LYS A 882 26.42 13.37 -17.36
C LYS A 882 25.82 12.18 -18.08
N VAL A 883 26.47 11.03 -17.96
CA VAL A 883 25.95 9.74 -18.39
C VAL A 883 26.22 8.74 -17.27
N ARG A 884 25.18 8.10 -16.75
CA ARG A 884 25.27 7.02 -15.77
C ARG A 884 24.62 5.77 -16.34
N ILE A 885 25.33 4.65 -16.26
CA ILE A 885 24.84 3.32 -16.63
C ILE A 885 24.73 2.52 -15.33
N TYR A 886 23.64 1.81 -15.14
CA TYR A 886 23.44 1.06 -13.91
C TYR A 886 22.64 -0.22 -14.14
N VAL A 887 22.76 -1.12 -13.18
CA VAL A 887 21.89 -2.28 -13.01
C VAL A 887 21.28 -2.22 -11.61
N SER A 888 20.02 -2.61 -11.52
CA SER A 888 19.27 -2.66 -10.27
C SER A 888 18.46 -3.95 -10.20
N ALA A 889 18.26 -4.44 -8.99
CA ALA A 889 17.37 -5.57 -8.75
C ALA A 889 16.53 -5.30 -7.51
N ASP A 890 15.24 -5.55 -7.63
CA ASP A 890 14.25 -5.34 -6.58
C ASP A 890 13.67 -6.68 -6.10
N ASN A 891 13.48 -6.79 -4.77
CA ASN A 891 12.85 -7.92 -4.10
C ASN A 891 13.49 -9.29 -4.43
N LEU A 892 14.83 -9.32 -4.54
CA LEU A 892 15.58 -10.49 -4.98
C LEU A 892 15.32 -11.73 -4.14
N TYR A 893 15.23 -11.57 -2.83
CA TYR A 893 15.02 -12.67 -1.91
C TYR A 893 14.27 -12.24 -0.65
N THR A 894 13.33 -13.08 -0.21
CA THR A 894 12.59 -12.89 1.04
C THR A 894 12.81 -14.13 1.92
N TRP A 895 13.49 -13.94 3.04
CA TRP A 895 13.59 -14.95 4.10
C TRP A 895 12.33 -14.88 4.94
N THR A 896 11.58 -15.96 4.98
CA THR A 896 10.34 -16.09 5.75
C THR A 896 10.58 -16.97 6.98
N ALA A 897 9.62 -16.97 7.91
CA ALA A 897 9.62 -17.93 9.00
C ALA A 897 9.50 -19.37 8.47
N SER A 898 10.06 -20.33 9.18
CA SER A 898 10.12 -21.75 8.76
C SER A 898 8.75 -22.43 8.69
N ASP A 899 7.75 -21.89 9.41
CA ASP A 899 6.38 -22.39 9.41
C ASP A 899 5.53 -21.78 8.28
N PHE A 900 6.02 -20.73 7.62
CA PHE A 900 5.27 -20.05 6.57
C PHE A 900 5.19 -20.90 5.30
N VAL A 901 3.97 -21.11 4.82
CA VAL A 901 3.67 -21.71 3.52
C VAL A 901 2.86 -20.71 2.69
N GLY A 902 3.33 -20.34 1.51
CA GLY A 902 2.67 -19.35 0.68
C GLY A 902 3.62 -18.66 -0.30
N TYR A 903 3.03 -17.81 -1.16
CA TYR A 903 3.78 -17.02 -2.13
C TYR A 903 4.39 -15.75 -1.51
N SER A 904 3.75 -15.18 -0.51
CA SER A 904 4.18 -13.96 0.19
C SER A 904 3.65 -13.90 1.60
N PRO A 905 4.48 -13.53 2.60
CA PRO A 905 4.01 -13.24 3.95
C PRO A 905 3.31 -11.88 4.07
N GLU A 906 3.29 -11.09 3.01
CA GLU A 906 2.54 -9.84 2.96
C GLU A 906 1.07 -10.13 2.67
N THR A 907 0.19 -9.42 3.39
CA THR A 907 -1.23 -9.72 3.41
C THR A 907 -2.07 -8.48 3.22
N TYR A 908 -3.37 -8.70 2.97
CA TYR A 908 -4.37 -7.65 3.15
C TYR A 908 -4.43 -7.14 4.60
N ALA A 909 -5.18 -6.09 4.79
CA ALA A 909 -5.37 -5.45 6.09
C ALA A 909 -5.88 -6.37 7.21
N ASN A 910 -6.61 -7.43 6.87
CA ASN A 910 -7.14 -8.42 7.81
C ASN A 910 -6.19 -9.61 8.08
N GLY A 911 -5.03 -9.65 7.40
CA GLY A 911 -4.06 -10.73 7.57
C GLY A 911 -4.42 -12.05 6.88
N ILE A 912 -5.47 -12.06 6.06
CA ILE A 912 -5.91 -13.26 5.34
C ILE A 912 -5.27 -13.28 3.96
N ILE A 913 -4.81 -14.45 3.53
CA ILE A 913 -4.34 -14.74 2.18
C ILE A 913 -5.16 -15.88 1.58
N ALA A 914 -5.30 -15.88 0.27
CA ALA A 914 -5.81 -17.01 -0.51
C ALA A 914 -5.35 -16.83 -1.96
N TRP A 915 -4.62 -17.82 -2.49
CA TRP A 915 -4.19 -17.83 -3.89
C TRP A 915 -3.68 -16.48 -4.42
N GLN A 916 -2.74 -15.89 -3.66
CA GLN A 916 -2.17 -14.58 -4.00
C GLN A 916 -1.37 -14.64 -5.30
N TYR A 917 -1.31 -13.53 -5.99
CA TYR A 917 -0.31 -13.32 -7.03
C TYR A 917 1.09 -13.41 -6.43
N PRO A 918 1.98 -14.25 -6.97
CA PRO A 918 3.30 -14.47 -6.39
C PRO A 918 4.13 -13.18 -6.27
N ASN A 919 5.05 -13.15 -5.29
CA ASN A 919 6.05 -12.11 -5.20
C ASN A 919 6.91 -12.06 -6.46
N VAL A 920 7.29 -10.86 -6.86
CA VAL A 920 8.05 -10.60 -8.07
C VAL A 920 9.41 -10.04 -7.72
N ALA A 921 10.45 -10.68 -8.24
CA ALA A 921 11.80 -10.11 -8.30
C ALA A 921 12.02 -9.47 -9.68
N THR A 922 12.58 -8.26 -9.73
CA THR A 922 12.74 -7.50 -10.96
C THR A 922 14.21 -7.10 -11.14
N PHE A 923 14.78 -7.38 -12.31
CA PHE A 923 16.09 -6.90 -12.74
C PHE A 923 15.94 -5.82 -13.80
N VAL A 924 16.64 -4.73 -13.64
CA VAL A 924 16.60 -3.59 -14.55
C VAL A 924 18.00 -3.11 -14.89
N GLY A 925 18.27 -2.91 -16.17
CA GLY A 925 19.38 -2.12 -16.66
C GLY A 925 18.91 -0.72 -17.05
N GLY A 926 19.64 0.32 -16.65
CA GLY A 926 19.24 1.70 -16.94
C GLY A 926 20.38 2.58 -17.42
N ILE A 927 20.00 3.60 -18.18
CA ILE A 927 20.90 4.66 -18.67
C ILE A 927 20.26 6.01 -18.37
N GLN A 928 20.97 6.84 -17.62
CA GLN A 928 20.59 8.23 -17.29
C GLN A 928 21.52 9.18 -18.03
N ILE A 929 20.95 10.05 -18.84
CA ILE A 929 21.70 11.05 -19.63
C ILE A 929 21.20 12.45 -19.25
N THR A 930 22.13 13.38 -18.97
CA THR A 930 21.86 14.81 -18.83
C THR A 930 22.64 15.57 -19.92
N PHE A 931 21.91 16.38 -20.68
CA PHE A 931 22.44 17.25 -21.73
C PHE A 931 22.65 18.67 -21.25
#